data_9d8a88ac2f7ef993266bb7a8660c04c1
#
_entry.id   9d8a88ac2f7ef993266bb7a8660c04c1
#
_cell.length_a   1.000
_cell.length_b   1.000
_cell.length_c   1.000
_cell.angle_alpha   90.00
_cell.angle_beta   90.00
_cell.angle_gamma   90.00
#
_symmetry.space_group_name_H-M   'P 1'
#
loop_
_entity.id
_entity.type
_entity.pdbx_description
1 polymer ?
#
loop_
_entity_poly.entity_id
_entity_poly.type
_entity_poly.pdbx_seq_one_letter_code
_entity_poly.pdbx_strand_id
1 'polypeptide(L)'
;MAVEEEGLRVFQSVKIKIGFVSVIEAVCPVIVNGQSEAKNIPQYPGPNKMRDCYCTVNLDQEEVFRTKTIEKSLCPFYGEDFYCEIPRSFRHLSFYIFDRDVFRRDSSIGKVAVKKEDLQKYHGKDHWFPLQPVCADSEVQGKVHLELRLSEVITDSGVICHKLATRVLECQDLPIVNGQCDPYAAVSLLGPSRSEAKKTKVKRKTNNPQFDEVFFFEVTKPLSYTKRQFDVEEDDVDKLALKVDLWNASNLKFGDEFLGEVRVPLKVLGQSGVHDAWYFLQPRDNGNKSVKADELGSLRLNIVYTEDHVFPTEHYNPLRDLLLQSAHVEPVSASTAHILGEVCREKQEAAVPLVRLFLHYGKIVPFLSAIAHAEINRTQDPNTIFRGNSLTSKCIDETMKLAGMHYLRVTLKPIIDEICTDHKPCEIDPVKLKESENLDTNRENLRQYVDRIFNVITSSGVSCPTVMCDIFFSLRESAASRFQVDPDVRYTAVSSFIFLRFFAPAILSPNLFHLRPHHPDPCTSRTLTLISKTIQTLGSLAKSKSANFKESYMAAFYDYFNEQKYADAVKNFLDLISSSARWDQKSIETPIMLKEGFMIKRAQGRNRFGLKNFKKRWFRLTNHEFTYHKTKGEGALCSIPIENILAVERLEEESFKMKNMFQVIQPERALYIQANNCVEARDWIDILTKVSQCNRKRLSTYHPSAYLNGHWLCCKLSADTAPGCTPCTGGLPANIQLDVDGDRETERIYSLYSTYMAKLVKMQEACGSKSVYDGPEQEEYSTFVIDDPQETYKTLRHVISAVQTLEQQHMQYKRDKFRKTKYGSQEHPIGDQSFQCYIRQQSESSTYSI
;
A
#
# COMPACT_ATOMS: atom_id res chain seq x y z
N MET A 1 -6.01 -8.11 -5.20
CA MET A 1 -7.25 -8.92 -5.14
C MET A 1 -7.70 -8.96 -3.71
N ALA A 2 -9.01 -8.93 -3.47
CA ALA A 2 -9.54 -9.15 -2.13
C ALA A 2 -9.30 -10.61 -1.73
N VAL A 3 -9.07 -10.83 -0.46
CA VAL A 3 -9.15 -12.19 0.11
C VAL A 3 -10.63 -12.46 0.32
N GLU A 4 -11.19 -13.48 -0.31
CA GLU A 4 -12.60 -13.84 -0.11
C GLU A 4 -12.74 -14.69 1.15
N GLU A 5 -13.43 -14.16 2.12
CA GLU A 5 -13.89 -14.89 3.31
C GLU A 5 -15.43 -14.96 3.26
N GLU A 6 -16.02 -16.12 3.01
CA GLU A 6 -17.49 -16.36 3.06
C GLU A 6 -18.37 -15.32 2.30
N GLY A 7 -17.93 -14.91 1.08
CA GLY A 7 -18.64 -13.89 0.28
C GLY A 7 -18.29 -12.45 0.62
N LEU A 8 -17.42 -12.23 1.61
CA LEU A 8 -16.88 -10.94 1.97
C LEU A 8 -15.51 -10.74 1.30
N ARG A 9 -15.29 -9.56 0.70
CA ARG A 9 -13.99 -9.18 0.14
C ARG A 9 -13.21 -8.33 1.13
N VAL A 10 -11.99 -8.73 1.46
CA VAL A 10 -11.10 -7.98 2.37
C VAL A 10 -9.99 -7.34 1.58
N PHE A 11 -9.88 -6.02 1.66
CA PHE A 11 -8.82 -5.23 1.06
C PHE A 11 -7.93 -4.66 2.14
N GLN A 12 -6.63 -4.77 1.98
CA GLN A 12 -5.66 -4.24 2.91
C GLN A 12 -4.74 -3.26 2.20
N SER A 13 -4.47 -2.11 2.81
CA SER A 13 -3.51 -1.16 2.28
C SER A 13 -2.69 -0.51 3.39
N VAL A 14 -1.48 -0.09 3.04
CA VAL A 14 -0.60 0.63 3.94
C VAL A 14 0.00 1.86 3.25
N LYS A 15 -0.01 2.99 3.96
CA LYS A 15 0.72 4.20 3.61
C LYS A 15 1.72 4.49 4.72
N ILE A 16 2.97 4.68 4.37
CA ILE A 16 4.07 4.85 5.31
C ILE A 16 4.84 6.10 4.93
N LYS A 17 5.09 6.97 5.91
CA LYS A 17 6.10 8.02 5.80
C LYS A 17 7.31 7.62 6.61
N ILE A 18 8.45 7.54 5.97
CA ILE A 18 9.73 7.20 6.58
C ILE A 18 10.47 8.51 6.80
N GLY A 19 10.55 8.93 8.06
CA GLY A 19 11.19 10.17 8.47
C GLY A 19 12.67 10.00 8.81
N PHE A 20 13.02 10.43 9.99
CA PHE A 20 14.39 10.36 10.51
C PHE A 20 14.70 8.98 11.11
N VAL A 21 15.93 8.55 10.95
CA VAL A 21 16.56 7.59 11.84
C VAL A 21 17.39 8.36 12.83
N SER A 22 17.31 7.97 14.03
CA SER A 22 17.96 8.59 15.16
C SER A 22 18.84 7.60 15.90
N VAL A 23 20.05 8.00 16.21
CA VAL A 23 21.12 7.15 16.76
C VAL A 23 21.61 7.71 18.08
N ILE A 24 21.80 6.90 19.15
CA ILE A 24 22.22 7.37 20.47
C ILE A 24 23.73 7.61 20.51
N GLU A 25 24.13 8.83 20.78
CA GLU A 25 25.46 9.12 21.25
C GLU A 25 25.44 10.05 22.48
N ALA A 26 26.42 9.82 23.33
CA ALA A 26 26.72 10.71 24.43
C ALA A 26 27.30 12.02 23.86
N VAL A 27 26.63 13.12 24.17
CA VAL A 27 27.12 14.49 24.22
C VAL A 27 27.49 15.20 22.92
N CYS A 28 26.57 15.96 22.37
CA CYS A 28 26.72 17.41 22.26
C CYS A 28 25.37 18.09 22.01
N PRO A 29 24.86 18.98 22.86
CA PRO A 29 23.65 19.73 22.57
C PRO A 29 24.02 20.92 21.70
N VAL A 30 23.70 20.89 20.44
CA VAL A 30 23.54 22.10 19.65
C VAL A 30 22.04 22.45 19.69
N ILE A 31 21.71 23.37 20.52
CA ILE A 31 20.38 24.01 20.57
C ILE A 31 20.27 24.94 19.39
N VAL A 32 19.46 24.55 18.40
CA VAL A 32 18.96 25.49 17.39
C VAL A 32 17.44 25.37 17.37
N ASN A 33 16.80 26.43 17.83
CA ASN A 33 15.36 26.69 17.70
C ASN A 33 14.37 25.63 18.22
N GLY A 34 14.43 25.29 19.50
CA GLY A 34 13.24 24.89 20.27
C GLY A 34 12.57 23.56 19.91
N GLN A 35 13.14 22.74 19.02
CA GLN A 35 12.69 21.38 18.75
C GLN A 35 13.84 20.41 18.98
N SER A 36 13.68 19.59 20.02
CA SER A 36 14.64 18.56 20.37
C SER A 36 14.58 17.42 19.34
N GLU A 37 15.54 17.37 18.48
CA GLU A 37 15.75 16.29 17.51
C GLU A 37 16.93 15.42 17.96
N ALA A 38 16.71 14.13 18.06
CA ALA A 38 17.69 13.15 18.51
C ALA A 38 17.73 11.99 17.52
N LYS A 39 18.56 10.94 17.49
CA LYS A 39 19.67 10.32 18.24
C LYS A 39 20.02 8.97 17.61
N ASN A 40 21.04 8.67 17.25
CA ASN A 40 22.30 7.95 17.17
C ASN A 40 22.24 6.48 16.68
N ILE A 41 22.67 6.16 15.43
CA ILE A 41 23.10 4.85 14.94
C ILE A 41 24.51 4.54 15.48
N PRO A 42 24.87 3.31 15.87
CA PRO A 42 26.22 2.97 16.32
C PRO A 42 27.27 3.33 15.26
N GLN A 43 28.35 3.94 15.69
CA GLN A 43 29.44 4.32 14.81
C GLN A 43 30.07 3.09 14.14
N TYR A 44 30.49 3.24 12.88
CA TYR A 44 31.28 2.21 12.22
C TYR A 44 32.65 2.07 12.88
N PRO A 45 33.17 0.85 13.11
CA PRO A 45 34.52 0.65 13.59
C PRO A 45 35.53 0.99 12.48
N GLY A 46 35.83 2.25 12.31
CA GLY A 46 36.76 2.74 11.28
C GLY A 46 37.08 4.23 11.44
N PRO A 47 38.08 4.75 10.72
CA PRO A 47 38.58 6.12 10.91
C PRO A 47 37.51 7.19 10.59
N ASN A 48 36.53 6.92 9.75
CA ASN A 48 35.56 7.90 9.32
C ASN A 48 34.23 7.87 10.08
N LYS A 49 33.97 6.88 10.93
CA LYS A 49 32.80 6.77 11.83
C LYS A 49 31.39 7.03 11.26
N MET A 50 31.28 7.33 9.97
CA MET A 50 30.05 7.65 9.25
C MET A 50 29.52 6.43 8.50
N ARG A 51 28.22 6.40 8.22
CA ARG A 51 27.53 5.31 7.55
C ARG A 51 26.73 5.77 6.33
N ASP A 52 26.56 4.88 5.36
CA ASP A 52 25.73 5.09 4.17
C ASP A 52 24.44 4.28 4.34
N CYS A 53 23.44 4.90 4.96
CA CYS A 53 22.28 4.18 5.45
C CYS A 53 21.07 4.26 4.52
N TYR A 54 20.36 3.13 4.39
CA TYR A 54 19.04 3.06 3.77
C TYR A 54 18.08 2.23 4.62
N CYS A 55 16.79 2.46 4.43
CA CYS A 55 15.72 1.73 5.10
C CYS A 55 14.96 0.87 4.10
N THR A 56 14.62 -0.35 4.48
CA THR A 56 13.69 -1.20 3.72
C THR A 56 12.38 -1.36 4.44
N VAL A 57 11.29 -1.47 3.69
CA VAL A 57 9.96 -1.85 4.18
C VAL A 57 9.70 -3.28 3.76
N ASN A 58 9.33 -4.12 4.71
CA ASN A 58 9.16 -5.55 4.49
C ASN A 58 7.79 -6.02 5.02
N LEU A 59 7.14 -6.88 4.25
CA LEU A 59 5.98 -7.65 4.67
C LEU A 59 6.42 -9.09 4.95
N ASP A 60 6.47 -9.50 6.22
CA ASP A 60 6.97 -10.83 6.65
C ASP A 60 8.30 -11.20 5.98
N GLN A 61 9.33 -10.40 6.14
CA GLN A 61 10.68 -10.56 5.55
C GLN A 61 10.79 -10.30 4.04
N GLU A 62 9.70 -10.13 3.30
CA GLU A 62 9.73 -9.79 1.89
C GLU A 62 9.89 -8.26 1.72
N GLU A 63 11.00 -7.83 1.14
CA GLU A 63 11.23 -6.41 0.85
C GLU A 63 10.27 -5.92 -0.24
N VAL A 64 9.42 -4.96 0.11
CA VAL A 64 8.45 -4.35 -0.81
C VAL A 64 8.80 -2.92 -1.21
N PHE A 65 9.66 -2.26 -0.44
CA PHE A 65 10.16 -0.92 -0.74
C PHE A 65 11.53 -0.70 -0.12
N ARG A 66 12.33 0.15 -0.76
CA ARG A 66 13.65 0.59 -0.29
C ARG A 66 13.82 2.08 -0.51
N THR A 67 14.25 2.80 0.52
CA THR A 67 14.57 4.22 0.42
C THR A 67 15.87 4.43 -0.39
N LYS A 68 16.11 5.69 -0.78
CA LYS A 68 17.45 6.09 -1.21
C LYS A 68 18.47 5.88 -0.10
N THR A 69 19.72 5.67 -0.47
CA THR A 69 20.83 5.66 0.49
C THR A 69 21.22 7.09 0.86
N ILE A 70 21.30 7.39 2.14
CA ILE A 70 21.84 8.65 2.65
C ILE A 70 23.27 8.40 3.06
N GLU A 71 24.18 9.02 2.32
CA GLU A 71 25.62 8.83 2.50
C GLU A 71 26.15 9.65 3.67
N LYS A 72 27.15 9.10 4.35
CA LYS A 72 27.95 9.76 5.41
C LYS A 72 27.08 10.42 6.50
N SER A 73 26.07 9.73 7.00
CA SER A 73 25.19 10.24 8.03
C SER A 73 24.97 9.23 9.15
N LEU A 74 25.00 9.70 10.40
CA LEU A 74 24.55 8.96 11.58
C LEU A 74 23.09 9.27 11.95
N CYS A 75 22.49 10.30 11.33
CA CYS A 75 21.10 10.69 11.50
C CYS A 75 20.44 10.89 10.12
N PRO A 76 20.31 9.84 9.31
CA PRO A 76 19.79 9.97 7.96
C PRO A 76 18.32 10.39 7.96
N PHE A 77 18.00 11.37 7.14
CA PHE A 77 16.63 11.78 6.84
C PHE A 77 16.23 11.25 5.47
N TYR A 78 15.28 10.36 5.44
CA TYR A 78 14.78 9.79 4.19
C TYR A 78 13.71 10.66 3.54
N GLY A 79 12.72 11.11 4.30
CA GLY A 79 11.63 11.94 3.82
C GLY A 79 10.84 11.29 2.69
N GLU A 80 10.67 9.98 2.74
CA GLU A 80 10.02 9.21 1.67
C GLU A 80 8.64 8.70 2.09
N ASP A 81 7.72 8.75 1.14
CA ASP A 81 6.36 8.22 1.25
C ASP A 81 6.26 6.93 0.44
N PHE A 82 5.72 5.89 1.05
CA PHE A 82 5.43 4.62 0.41
C PHE A 82 3.96 4.26 0.59
N TYR A 83 3.30 3.86 -0.49
CA TYR A 83 1.94 3.34 -0.47
C TYR A 83 1.86 2.06 -1.28
N CYS A 84 1.20 1.05 -0.73
CA CYS A 84 0.83 -0.13 -1.50
C CYS A 84 -0.49 -0.75 -1.03
N GLU A 85 -1.19 -1.36 -1.97
CA GLU A 85 -2.22 -2.35 -1.70
C GLU A 85 -1.54 -3.67 -1.37
N ILE A 86 -1.89 -4.26 -0.24
CA ILE A 86 -1.27 -5.51 0.21
C ILE A 86 -1.99 -6.70 -0.45
N PRO A 87 -1.30 -7.46 -1.31
CA PRO A 87 -1.95 -8.47 -2.14
C PRO A 87 -2.11 -9.84 -1.46
N ARG A 88 -1.64 -9.99 -0.24
CA ARG A 88 -1.69 -11.23 0.55
C ARG A 88 -1.82 -10.94 2.04
N SER A 89 -2.18 -11.94 2.84
CA SER A 89 -2.10 -11.85 4.28
C SER A 89 -0.65 -11.68 4.75
N PHE A 90 -0.45 -10.98 5.86
CA PHE A 90 0.84 -10.76 6.50
C PHE A 90 0.67 -10.71 8.02
N ARG A 91 1.77 -10.96 8.76
CA ARG A 91 1.82 -10.85 10.23
C ARG A 91 2.56 -9.62 10.71
N HIS A 92 3.69 -9.31 10.09
CA HIS A 92 4.57 -8.24 10.51
C HIS A 92 4.82 -7.27 9.36
N LEU A 93 4.74 -5.98 9.68
CA LEU A 93 5.30 -4.90 8.88
C LEU A 93 6.63 -4.52 9.51
N SER A 94 7.73 -4.76 8.80
CA SER A 94 9.08 -4.61 9.33
C SER A 94 9.88 -3.60 8.55
N PHE A 95 10.73 -2.89 9.27
CA PHE A 95 11.63 -1.88 8.73
C PHE A 95 13.04 -2.24 9.13
N TYR A 96 13.92 -2.40 8.16
CA TYR A 96 15.32 -2.69 8.41
C TYR A 96 16.17 -1.51 8.02
N ILE A 97 17.13 -1.16 8.86
CA ILE A 97 18.16 -0.17 8.55
C ILE A 97 19.44 -0.91 8.20
N PHE A 98 19.96 -0.61 7.02
CA PHE A 98 21.20 -1.17 6.49
C PHE A 98 22.24 -0.09 6.31
N ASP A 99 23.50 -0.50 6.48
CA ASP A 99 24.69 0.23 6.07
C ASP A 99 25.19 -0.37 4.75
N ARG A 100 25.22 0.45 3.71
CA ARG A 100 25.64 0.05 2.37
C ARG A 100 27.15 -0.15 2.33
N ASP A 101 27.57 -1.29 1.83
CA ASP A 101 28.99 -1.57 1.55
C ASP A 101 29.19 -1.76 0.05
N VAL A 102 30.09 -1.00 -0.55
CA VAL A 102 30.37 -1.05 -1.99
C VAL A 102 31.11 -2.34 -2.40
N PHE A 103 31.81 -2.96 -1.47
CA PHE A 103 32.72 -4.11 -1.73
C PHE A 103 32.21 -5.42 -1.11
N ARG A 104 31.32 -5.35 -0.11
CA ARG A 104 30.80 -6.50 0.63
C ARG A 104 29.27 -6.51 0.62
N ARG A 105 28.68 -7.44 1.36
CA ARG A 105 27.25 -7.41 1.63
C ARG A 105 26.92 -6.29 2.60
N ASP A 106 25.81 -5.59 2.35
CA ASP A 106 25.31 -4.58 3.25
C ASP A 106 25.09 -5.16 4.64
N SER A 107 25.49 -4.42 5.67
CA SER A 107 25.32 -4.86 7.06
C SER A 107 24.01 -4.30 7.64
N SER A 108 23.24 -5.16 8.31
CA SER A 108 22.05 -4.72 9.05
C SER A 108 22.44 -4.04 10.35
N ILE A 109 21.91 -2.84 10.60
CA ILE A 109 22.15 -2.07 11.83
C ILE A 109 21.08 -2.44 12.87
N GLY A 110 19.83 -2.43 12.48
CA GLY A 110 18.71 -2.73 13.35
C GLY A 110 17.40 -2.82 12.60
N LYS A 111 16.35 -3.20 13.30
CA LYS A 111 15.01 -3.32 12.73
C LYS A 111 13.93 -2.77 13.67
N VAL A 112 12.79 -2.45 13.07
CA VAL A 112 11.51 -2.26 13.76
C VAL A 112 10.54 -3.27 13.16
N ALA A 113 9.87 -4.07 13.98
CA ALA A 113 8.83 -4.99 13.53
C ALA A 113 7.52 -4.67 14.27
N VAL A 114 6.46 -4.38 13.52
CA VAL A 114 5.14 -4.08 14.07
C VAL A 114 4.19 -5.19 13.67
N LYS A 115 3.52 -5.81 14.63
CA LYS A 115 2.50 -6.82 14.36
C LYS A 115 1.28 -6.18 13.69
N LYS A 116 0.62 -6.92 12.82
CA LYS A 116 -0.59 -6.45 12.12
C LYS A 116 -1.67 -5.94 13.10
N GLU A 117 -1.88 -6.66 14.20
CA GLU A 117 -2.87 -6.32 15.23
C GLU A 117 -2.54 -4.98 15.93
N ASP A 118 -1.27 -4.63 16.00
CA ASP A 118 -0.80 -3.40 16.65
C ASP A 118 -0.80 -2.18 15.73
N LEU A 119 -0.95 -2.35 14.41
CA LEU A 119 -0.86 -1.25 13.45
C LEU A 119 -1.89 -0.15 13.71
N GLN A 120 -3.08 -0.49 14.16
CA GLN A 120 -4.12 0.50 14.48
C GLN A 120 -3.74 1.41 15.65
N LYS A 121 -2.88 0.98 16.57
CA LYS A 121 -2.40 1.79 17.70
C LYS A 121 -1.58 3.00 17.22
N TYR A 122 -0.90 2.85 16.08
CA TYR A 122 0.00 3.85 15.50
C TYR A 122 -0.61 4.60 14.31
N HIS A 123 -1.86 4.33 13.99
CA HIS A 123 -2.52 4.84 12.77
C HIS A 123 -2.46 6.36 12.66
N GLY A 124 -1.85 6.84 11.59
CA GLY A 124 -1.80 8.26 11.22
C GLY A 124 -1.00 9.18 12.14
N LYS A 125 -0.27 8.62 13.12
CA LYS A 125 0.53 9.39 14.09
C LYS A 125 2.01 9.18 13.83
N ASP A 126 2.77 10.25 13.97
CA ASP A 126 4.23 10.17 14.00
C ASP A 126 4.68 9.49 15.29
N HIS A 127 5.45 8.43 15.16
CA HIS A 127 5.94 7.66 16.28
C HIS A 127 7.41 7.29 16.14
N TRP A 128 8.16 7.34 17.24
CA TRP A 128 9.53 6.88 17.31
C TRP A 128 9.58 5.45 17.81
N PHE A 129 10.06 4.55 16.97
CA PHE A 129 10.22 3.14 17.30
C PHE A 129 11.69 2.85 17.61
N PRO A 130 12.01 2.27 18.78
CA PRO A 130 13.37 1.86 19.09
C PRO A 130 13.82 0.75 18.13
N LEU A 131 15.04 0.85 17.63
CA LEU A 131 15.64 -0.19 16.81
C LEU A 131 15.98 -1.41 17.66
N GLN A 132 15.66 -2.58 17.17
CA GLN A 132 15.98 -3.87 17.77
C GLN A 132 17.11 -4.56 17.00
N PRO A 133 17.92 -5.40 17.65
CA PRO A 133 18.91 -6.20 16.97
C PRO A 133 18.29 -7.11 15.89
N VAL A 134 18.98 -7.26 14.78
CA VAL A 134 18.58 -8.21 13.74
C VAL A 134 19.21 -9.56 14.06
N CYS A 135 18.42 -10.47 14.62
CA CYS A 135 18.81 -11.85 14.85
C CYS A 135 18.26 -12.73 13.73
N ALA A 136 19.01 -13.75 13.33
CA ALA A 136 18.59 -14.66 12.25
C ALA A 136 17.23 -15.33 12.52
N ASP A 137 16.90 -15.56 13.80
CA ASP A 137 15.69 -16.29 14.24
C ASP A 137 14.54 -15.34 14.67
N SER A 138 14.63 -14.05 14.39
CA SER A 138 13.69 -13.06 14.96
C SER A 138 12.36 -12.90 14.21
N GLU A 139 12.26 -13.38 12.98
CA GLU A 139 11.06 -13.35 12.17
C GLU A 139 10.76 -14.76 11.64
N VAL A 140 9.89 -15.43 12.34
CA VAL A 140 9.47 -16.79 12.02
C VAL A 140 8.11 -16.73 11.33
N GLN A 141 7.94 -17.52 10.30
CA GLN A 141 6.73 -17.61 9.48
C GLN A 141 6.18 -19.03 9.53
N GLY A 142 4.85 -19.15 9.48
CA GLY A 142 4.15 -20.42 9.39
C GLY A 142 3.47 -20.85 10.69
N LYS A 143 2.74 -21.95 10.59
CA LYS A 143 1.97 -22.54 11.69
C LYS A 143 2.03 -24.05 11.65
N VAL A 144 1.84 -24.69 12.82
CA VAL A 144 1.84 -26.13 13.00
C VAL A 144 0.54 -26.60 13.67
N HIS A 145 0.00 -27.70 13.20
CA HIS A 145 -1.19 -28.38 13.73
C HIS A 145 -0.77 -29.53 14.63
N LEU A 146 -1.20 -29.47 15.89
CA LEU A 146 -0.85 -30.44 16.92
C LEU A 146 -2.10 -31.01 17.58
N GLU A 147 -2.14 -32.34 17.72
CA GLU A 147 -3.12 -33.03 18.57
C GLU A 147 -2.38 -33.63 19.78
N LEU A 148 -2.84 -33.28 20.97
CA LEU A 148 -2.31 -33.78 22.25
C LEU A 148 -3.37 -34.60 22.95
N ARG A 149 -2.97 -35.74 23.46
CA ARG A 149 -3.84 -36.62 24.27
C ARG A 149 -3.09 -37.15 25.48
N LEU A 150 -3.62 -36.83 26.68
CA LEU A 150 -3.13 -37.39 27.92
C LEU A 150 -3.97 -38.62 28.27
N SER A 151 -3.31 -39.77 28.52
CA SER A 151 -3.96 -41.02 28.90
C SER A 151 -3.28 -41.61 30.13
N GLU A 152 -4.11 -42.22 30.99
CA GLU A 152 -3.62 -43.06 32.06
C GLU A 152 -3.32 -44.44 31.54
N VAL A 153 -2.18 -45.00 31.87
CA VAL A 153 -1.76 -46.34 31.50
C VAL A 153 -1.34 -47.07 32.76
N ILE A 154 -1.89 -48.26 33.00
CA ILE A 154 -1.48 -49.14 34.07
C ILE A 154 -0.32 -50.00 33.58
N THR A 155 0.83 -49.90 34.23
CA THR A 155 2.00 -50.72 33.92
C THR A 155 1.78 -52.16 34.34
N ASP A 156 2.57 -53.09 33.84
CA ASP A 156 2.54 -54.53 34.21
C ASP A 156 2.77 -54.75 35.73
N SER A 157 3.37 -53.75 36.40
CA SER A 157 3.56 -53.70 37.85
C SER A 157 2.39 -53.11 38.64
N GLY A 158 1.25 -52.78 37.98
CA GLY A 158 0.06 -52.19 38.57
C GLY A 158 0.18 -50.72 38.97
N VAL A 159 1.21 -50.02 38.50
CA VAL A 159 1.45 -48.60 38.76
C VAL A 159 0.78 -47.76 37.65
N ILE A 160 0.01 -46.77 38.08
CA ILE A 160 -0.60 -45.80 37.15
C ILE A 160 0.48 -44.81 36.73
N CYS A 161 0.66 -44.66 35.42
CA CYS A 161 1.48 -43.62 34.86
C CYS A 161 0.68 -42.85 33.77
N HIS A 162 1.00 -41.56 33.62
CA HIS A 162 0.39 -40.71 32.57
C HIS A 162 1.30 -40.68 31.37
N LYS A 163 0.72 -40.96 30.20
CA LYS A 163 1.41 -40.85 28.90
C LYS A 163 0.76 -39.77 28.08
N LEU A 164 1.58 -38.86 27.56
CA LEU A 164 1.20 -37.85 26.58
C LEU A 164 1.46 -38.40 25.18
N ALA A 165 0.40 -38.59 24.41
CA ALA A 165 0.49 -38.83 22.96
C ALA A 165 0.46 -37.47 22.27
N THR A 166 1.48 -37.18 21.50
CA THR A 166 1.59 -35.93 20.70
C THR A 166 1.63 -36.30 19.22
N ARG A 167 0.65 -35.89 18.47
CA ARG A 167 0.58 -36.07 17.04
C ARG A 167 0.89 -34.73 16.35
N VAL A 168 1.93 -34.76 15.52
CA VAL A 168 2.24 -33.63 14.63
C VAL A 168 1.56 -33.92 13.30
N LEU A 169 0.44 -33.23 13.03
CA LEU A 169 -0.35 -33.45 11.83
C LEU A 169 0.29 -32.83 10.62
N GLU A 170 0.37 -31.52 10.59
CA GLU A 170 0.84 -30.77 9.42
C GLU A 170 1.40 -29.39 9.79
N CYS A 171 2.09 -28.75 8.86
CA CYS A 171 2.41 -27.34 8.93
C CYS A 171 1.92 -26.61 7.68
N GLN A 172 1.72 -25.30 7.80
CA GLN A 172 1.34 -24.46 6.68
C GLN A 172 2.19 -23.17 6.66
N ASP A 173 2.39 -22.64 5.45
CA ASP A 173 3.06 -21.39 5.19
C ASP A 173 4.51 -21.30 5.72
N LEU A 174 5.23 -22.42 5.76
CA LEU A 174 6.66 -22.41 6.10
C LEU A 174 7.46 -21.63 5.06
N PRO A 175 8.55 -20.94 5.45
CA PRO A 175 9.34 -20.18 4.51
C PRO A 175 10.04 -21.07 3.49
N ILE A 176 10.06 -20.63 2.23
CA ILE A 176 10.88 -21.25 1.18
C ILE A 176 12.20 -20.49 1.11
N VAL A 177 13.27 -21.14 1.57
CA VAL A 177 14.59 -20.54 1.59
C VAL A 177 15.42 -21.06 0.42
N ASN A 178 15.97 -20.17 -0.40
CA ASN A 178 16.75 -20.51 -1.58
C ASN A 178 16.04 -21.50 -2.54
N GLY A 179 14.71 -21.43 -2.64
CA GLY A 179 13.91 -22.32 -3.47
C GLY A 179 13.74 -23.74 -2.92
N GLN A 180 14.08 -23.99 -1.66
CA GLN A 180 13.93 -25.28 -1.00
C GLN A 180 13.26 -25.13 0.36
N CYS A 181 12.41 -26.10 0.71
CA CYS A 181 11.89 -26.30 2.04
C CYS A 181 11.71 -27.81 2.23
N ASP A 182 12.59 -28.41 3.04
CA ASP A 182 12.58 -29.83 3.38
C ASP A 182 12.37 -29.95 4.92
N PRO A 183 11.15 -29.67 5.42
CA PRO A 183 10.88 -29.51 6.83
C PRO A 183 10.80 -30.85 7.59
N TYR A 184 11.20 -30.80 8.86
CA TYR A 184 10.90 -31.82 9.87
C TYR A 184 10.66 -31.14 11.24
N ALA A 185 9.92 -31.81 12.11
CA ALA A 185 9.66 -31.36 13.47
C ALA A 185 10.47 -32.17 14.49
N ALA A 186 11.03 -31.51 15.49
CA ALA A 186 11.64 -32.13 16.65
C ALA A 186 10.76 -31.82 17.88
N VAL A 187 10.24 -32.87 18.51
CA VAL A 187 9.28 -32.77 19.61
C VAL A 187 9.95 -33.21 20.91
N SER A 188 9.86 -32.38 21.94
CA SER A 188 10.41 -32.66 23.27
C SER A 188 9.45 -32.22 24.38
N LEU A 189 9.47 -32.90 25.51
CA LEU A 189 8.73 -32.50 26.70
C LEU A 189 9.69 -31.71 27.61
N LEU A 190 9.32 -30.47 27.92
CA LEU A 190 10.02 -29.60 28.87
C LEU A 190 9.46 -29.84 30.26
N GLY A 191 10.35 -30.11 31.21
CA GLY A 191 9.99 -30.36 32.62
C GLY A 191 11.24 -30.59 33.49
N PRO A 192 11.07 -30.99 34.74
CA PRO A 192 12.19 -31.22 35.66
C PRO A 192 13.17 -32.30 35.18
N SER A 193 12.69 -33.26 34.38
CA SER A 193 13.52 -34.28 33.74
C SER A 193 13.53 -33.99 32.22
N ARG A 194 14.70 -33.76 31.61
CA ARG A 194 14.82 -33.59 30.15
C ARG A 194 14.39 -34.86 29.43
N SER A 195 13.40 -34.74 28.53
CA SER A 195 13.10 -35.76 27.58
C SER A 195 13.98 -35.64 26.33
N GLU A 196 14.35 -36.76 25.73
CA GLU A 196 15.07 -36.76 24.46
C GLU A 196 14.13 -36.27 23.34
N ALA A 197 14.64 -35.43 22.48
CA ALA A 197 13.84 -34.91 21.36
C ALA A 197 13.58 -35.99 20.31
N LYS A 198 12.30 -36.24 20.00
CA LYS A 198 11.87 -37.14 18.95
C LYS A 198 11.62 -36.38 17.66
N LYS A 199 12.00 -36.95 16.51
CA LYS A 199 11.95 -36.25 15.23
C LYS A 199 11.00 -36.92 14.26
N THR A 200 10.24 -36.14 13.50
CA THR A 200 9.47 -36.60 12.34
C THR A 200 10.40 -36.95 11.18
N LYS A 201 9.87 -37.66 10.20
CA LYS A 201 10.55 -37.82 8.91
C LYS A 201 10.59 -36.49 8.17
N VAL A 202 11.70 -36.26 7.44
CA VAL A 202 11.83 -35.08 6.58
C VAL A 202 10.85 -35.15 5.42
N LYS A 203 10.02 -34.14 5.24
CA LYS A 203 9.14 -33.98 4.08
C LYS A 203 9.82 -33.08 3.04
N ARG A 204 10.12 -33.66 1.88
CA ARG A 204 10.95 -32.93 0.89
C ARG A 204 10.11 -32.02 -0.02
N LYS A 205 10.67 -30.85 -0.32
CA LYS A 205 10.16 -29.90 -1.33
C LYS A 205 8.72 -29.45 -1.08
N THR A 206 8.37 -29.17 0.16
CA THR A 206 7.07 -28.66 0.53
C THR A 206 7.16 -27.66 1.67
N ASN A 207 6.43 -26.55 1.55
CA ASN A 207 6.25 -25.59 2.63
C ASN A 207 4.94 -25.82 3.43
N ASN A 208 4.15 -26.82 3.01
CA ASN A 208 2.96 -27.30 3.71
C ASN A 208 3.07 -28.81 3.96
N PRO A 209 4.01 -29.27 4.82
CA PRO A 209 4.23 -30.67 5.06
C PRO A 209 3.11 -31.31 5.85
N GLN A 210 2.66 -32.48 5.43
CA GLN A 210 1.80 -33.36 6.22
C GLN A 210 2.68 -34.46 6.84
N PHE A 211 2.84 -34.41 8.15
CA PHE A 211 3.66 -35.38 8.89
C PHE A 211 2.83 -36.57 9.31
N ASP A 212 1.76 -36.31 10.04
CA ASP A 212 0.85 -37.32 10.60
C ASP A 212 1.59 -38.36 11.45
N GLU A 213 2.51 -37.91 12.30
CA GLU A 213 3.37 -38.76 13.15
C GLU A 213 3.04 -38.56 14.62
N VAL A 214 2.97 -39.67 15.38
CA VAL A 214 2.63 -39.68 16.80
C VAL A 214 3.86 -39.99 17.64
N PHE A 215 4.06 -39.25 18.70
CA PHE A 215 5.13 -39.44 19.69
C PHE A 215 4.53 -39.58 21.07
N PHE A 216 5.15 -40.43 21.89
CA PHE A 216 4.69 -40.70 23.26
C PHE A 216 5.73 -40.22 24.23
N PHE A 217 5.28 -39.54 25.28
CA PHE A 217 6.14 -39.06 26.39
C PHE A 217 5.54 -39.52 27.72
N GLU A 218 6.41 -39.92 28.64
CA GLU A 218 5.98 -40.23 30.01
C GLU A 218 5.96 -38.90 30.79
N VAL A 219 4.81 -38.57 31.35
CA VAL A 219 4.56 -37.35 32.13
C VAL A 219 4.88 -37.54 33.61
N THR A 220 4.60 -38.76 34.14
CA THR A 220 4.92 -39.13 35.52
C THR A 220 5.79 -40.40 35.51
N LYS A 221 6.91 -40.33 36.26
CA LYS A 221 7.68 -41.55 36.50
C LYS A 221 6.96 -42.43 37.49
N PRO A 222 6.97 -43.78 37.32
CA PRO A 222 6.41 -44.68 38.28
C PRO A 222 7.14 -44.46 39.61
N LEU A 223 6.42 -44.12 40.66
CA LEU A 223 6.94 -44.03 42.02
C LEU A 223 7.37 -45.41 42.47
N SER A 224 8.65 -45.60 42.73
CA SER A 224 9.15 -46.80 43.42
C SER A 224 8.57 -46.85 44.80
N TYR A 225 8.04 -48.04 45.21
CA TYR A 225 7.24 -48.32 46.40
C TYR A 225 7.92 -48.04 47.74
N THR A 226 9.01 -47.29 47.81
CA THR A 226 9.80 -47.08 49.04
C THR A 226 9.80 -45.66 49.61
N LYS A 227 8.99 -44.77 49.13
CA LYS A 227 8.76 -43.49 49.82
C LYS A 227 7.28 -43.18 49.95
N ARG A 228 6.86 -43.11 51.19
CA ARG A 228 5.53 -42.81 51.65
C ARG A 228 4.94 -41.58 50.98
N GLN A 229 3.64 -41.75 50.66
CA GLN A 229 2.64 -40.67 50.56
C GLN A 229 3.19 -39.28 50.85
N PHE A 230 3.14 -38.42 49.87
CA PHE A 230 2.60 -37.06 50.00
C PHE A 230 2.66 -36.42 48.63
N ASP A 231 1.48 -36.08 48.19
CA ASP A 231 1.13 -35.03 47.20
C ASP A 231 1.97 -35.03 45.92
N VAL A 232 1.48 -35.78 44.91
CA VAL A 232 1.58 -35.30 43.57
C VAL A 232 0.63 -34.14 43.54
N GLU A 233 1.10 -32.99 43.93
CA GLU A 233 0.38 -31.75 43.74
C GLU A 233 -0.02 -31.62 42.28
N GLU A 234 -1.27 -31.23 42.00
CA GLU A 234 -1.77 -30.82 40.69
C GLU A 234 -0.84 -29.79 40.00
N ASP A 235 0.07 -29.19 40.78
CA ASP A 235 1.10 -28.24 40.39
C ASP A 235 2.18 -28.77 39.42
N ASP A 236 2.42 -30.06 39.26
CA ASP A 236 3.53 -30.54 38.42
C ASP A 236 3.17 -30.64 36.96
N VAL A 237 1.89 -30.88 36.60
CA VAL A 237 1.44 -30.87 35.20
C VAL A 237 1.42 -29.45 34.65
N ASP A 238 1.14 -28.48 35.51
CA ASP A 238 1.12 -27.06 35.11
C ASP A 238 2.51 -26.49 34.78
N LYS A 239 3.58 -27.15 35.25
CA LYS A 239 4.97 -26.78 34.92
C LYS A 239 5.53 -27.47 33.70
N LEU A 240 4.80 -28.42 33.12
CA LEU A 240 5.22 -29.14 31.91
C LEU A 240 4.75 -28.42 30.67
N ALA A 241 5.61 -28.39 29.65
CA ALA A 241 5.27 -27.86 28.34
C ALA A 241 5.83 -28.75 27.23
N LEU A 242 5.02 -28.97 26.20
CA LEU A 242 5.50 -29.57 24.98
C LEU A 242 6.24 -28.53 24.16
N LYS A 243 7.43 -28.86 23.66
CA LYS A 243 8.19 -28.04 22.73
C LYS A 243 8.27 -28.71 21.36
N VAL A 244 7.94 -27.98 20.32
CA VAL A 244 8.06 -28.44 18.94
C VAL A 244 8.93 -27.45 18.18
N ASP A 245 10.09 -27.89 17.72
CA ASP A 245 11.02 -27.12 16.88
C ASP A 245 10.90 -27.57 15.44
N LEU A 246 10.65 -26.64 14.52
CA LEU A 246 10.63 -26.88 13.09
C LEU A 246 11.99 -26.54 12.48
N TRP A 247 12.45 -27.40 11.60
CA TRP A 247 13.77 -27.30 10.95
C TRP A 247 13.65 -27.59 9.45
N ASN A 248 14.44 -26.89 8.66
CA ASN A 248 14.67 -27.17 7.25
C ASN A 248 15.94 -28.03 7.12
N ALA A 249 15.79 -29.26 6.66
CA ALA A 249 16.92 -30.15 6.49
C ALA A 249 17.84 -29.66 5.37
N SER A 250 19.12 -29.49 5.67
CA SER A 250 20.13 -29.03 4.72
C SER A 250 21.05 -30.19 4.33
N ASN A 251 21.28 -30.34 3.02
CA ASN A 251 22.29 -31.24 2.49
C ASN A 251 23.70 -30.63 2.52
N LEU A 252 23.86 -29.42 3.08
CA LEU A 252 25.11 -28.67 3.13
C LEU A 252 25.78 -28.83 4.50
N LYS A 253 27.12 -28.69 4.55
CA LYS A 253 27.95 -28.84 5.75
C LYS A 253 27.67 -27.86 6.90
N PHE A 254 26.72 -26.94 6.75
CA PHE A 254 26.44 -25.87 7.72
C PHE A 254 25.31 -26.19 8.71
N GLY A 255 24.75 -27.43 8.69
CA GLY A 255 23.65 -27.85 9.57
C GLY A 255 22.26 -27.45 9.06
N ASP A 256 21.25 -27.96 9.76
CA ASP A 256 19.85 -27.69 9.45
C ASP A 256 19.46 -26.28 9.88
N GLU A 257 18.57 -25.64 9.12
CA GLU A 257 18.10 -24.28 9.36
C GLU A 257 16.86 -24.29 10.24
N PHE A 258 16.86 -23.44 11.26
CA PHE A 258 15.73 -23.28 12.17
C PHE A 258 14.59 -22.50 11.48
N LEU A 259 13.37 -23.06 11.55
CA LEU A 259 12.17 -22.44 10.97
C LEU A 259 11.26 -21.80 12.02
N GLY A 260 11.29 -22.28 13.25
CA GLY A 260 10.48 -21.76 14.33
C GLY A 260 10.21 -22.77 15.43
N GLU A 261 9.75 -22.33 16.57
CA GLU A 261 9.36 -23.20 17.70
C GLU A 261 7.94 -22.89 18.18
N VAL A 262 7.35 -23.87 18.82
CA VAL A 262 6.10 -23.72 19.58
C VAL A 262 6.28 -24.36 20.94
N ARG A 263 5.77 -23.67 21.97
CA ARG A 263 5.71 -24.20 23.33
C ARG A 263 4.26 -24.26 23.77
N VAL A 264 3.77 -25.47 24.08
CA VAL A 264 2.40 -25.71 24.49
C VAL A 264 2.40 -26.15 25.97
N PRO A 265 1.95 -25.32 26.90
CA PRO A 265 1.79 -25.74 28.30
C PRO A 265 0.76 -26.86 28.40
N LEU A 266 1.05 -27.96 29.18
CA LEU A 266 0.13 -29.09 29.27
C LEU A 266 -1.20 -28.75 29.93
N LYS A 267 -1.29 -27.66 30.68
CA LYS A 267 -2.54 -27.14 31.22
C LYS A 267 -3.65 -26.89 30.20
N VAL A 268 -3.32 -26.76 28.90
CA VAL A 268 -4.31 -26.60 27.81
C VAL A 268 -5.16 -27.87 27.62
N LEU A 269 -4.70 -29.03 28.12
CA LEU A 269 -5.45 -30.30 28.06
C LEU A 269 -6.72 -30.27 28.93
N GLY A 270 -6.74 -29.46 29.99
CA GLY A 270 -7.87 -29.38 30.90
C GLY A 270 -8.40 -30.72 31.38
N GLN A 271 -9.67 -30.79 31.75
CA GLN A 271 -10.31 -32.03 32.20
C GLN A 271 -10.58 -33.03 31.06
N SER A 272 -10.59 -32.60 29.83
CA SER A 272 -10.87 -33.49 28.68
C SER A 272 -9.69 -34.38 28.31
N GLY A 273 -8.48 -34.02 28.75
CA GLY A 273 -7.24 -34.72 28.40
C GLY A 273 -6.89 -34.74 26.91
N VAL A 274 -7.65 -34.02 26.08
CA VAL A 274 -7.48 -33.94 24.61
C VAL A 274 -7.47 -32.51 24.19
N HIS A 275 -6.49 -32.16 23.33
CA HIS A 275 -6.33 -30.84 22.77
C HIS A 275 -5.90 -30.94 21.30
N ASP A 276 -6.62 -30.29 20.40
CA ASP A 276 -6.35 -30.25 18.97
C ASP A 276 -6.37 -28.79 18.50
N ALA A 277 -5.20 -28.29 18.05
CA ALA A 277 -5.06 -26.87 17.75
C ALA A 277 -3.93 -26.54 16.78
N TRP A 278 -4.08 -25.41 16.13
CA TRP A 278 -3.05 -24.76 15.34
C TRP A 278 -2.25 -23.76 16.18
N TYR A 279 -0.92 -23.73 15.93
CA TYR A 279 0.00 -22.84 16.62
C TYR A 279 0.86 -22.06 15.61
N PHE A 280 0.96 -20.75 15.78
CA PHE A 280 1.95 -19.96 15.06
C PHE A 280 3.35 -20.26 15.56
N LEU A 281 4.27 -20.42 14.62
CA LEU A 281 5.67 -20.58 14.96
C LEU A 281 6.23 -19.30 15.58
N GLN A 282 7.07 -19.44 16.59
CA GLN A 282 7.71 -18.36 17.31
C GLN A 282 9.23 -18.42 17.11
N PRO A 283 9.95 -17.29 17.21
CA PRO A 283 11.41 -17.30 17.25
C PRO A 283 11.91 -17.99 18.53
N ARG A 284 13.17 -18.46 18.49
CA ARG A 284 13.80 -18.99 19.69
C ARG A 284 14.01 -17.87 20.73
N ASP A 285 13.74 -18.18 21.95
CA ASP A 285 14.22 -17.43 23.10
C ASP A 285 15.70 -17.75 23.33
N ASN A 286 16.55 -17.16 22.52
CA ASN A 286 17.97 -17.24 22.68
C ASN A 286 18.33 -16.30 23.84
N GLY A 287 18.53 -16.84 25.03
CA GLY A 287 19.05 -16.11 26.20
C GLY A 287 20.44 -15.49 25.99
N ASN A 288 20.80 -15.19 24.75
CA ASN A 288 22.02 -14.49 24.39
C ASN A 288 21.88 -13.03 24.79
N LYS A 289 22.87 -12.55 25.52
CA LYS A 289 23.11 -11.17 25.87
C LYS A 289 22.88 -10.28 24.65
N SER A 290 21.64 -9.78 24.52
CA SER A 290 21.28 -8.83 23.49
C SER A 290 22.11 -7.57 23.69
N VAL A 291 22.69 -7.05 22.62
CA VAL A 291 23.03 -5.62 22.53
C VAL A 291 21.79 -4.89 23.02
N LYS A 292 21.93 -4.06 24.06
CA LYS A 292 20.79 -3.37 24.63
C LYS A 292 20.11 -2.58 23.51
N ALA A 293 18.81 -2.75 23.36
CA ALA A 293 18.02 -2.05 22.32
C ALA A 293 18.26 -0.52 22.37
N ASP A 294 18.55 0.00 23.56
CA ASP A 294 18.86 1.42 23.79
C ASP A 294 20.15 1.90 23.09
N GLU A 295 21.00 0.98 22.59
CA GLU A 295 22.27 1.32 21.94
C GLU A 295 22.16 1.40 20.39
N LEU A 296 21.01 0.99 19.81
CA LEU A 296 20.85 0.92 18.35
C LEU A 296 20.15 2.13 17.74
N GLY A 297 19.49 2.97 18.53
CA GLY A 297 18.78 4.16 18.07
C GLY A 297 17.29 3.94 17.79
N SER A 298 16.67 4.88 17.09
CA SER A 298 15.22 4.89 16.83
C SER A 298 14.89 5.33 15.41
N LEU A 299 13.78 4.83 14.87
CA LEU A 299 13.24 5.18 13.56
C LEU A 299 11.89 5.89 13.72
N ARG A 300 11.74 7.06 13.11
CA ARG A 300 10.47 7.81 13.09
C ARG A 300 9.63 7.37 11.90
N LEU A 301 8.44 6.90 12.17
CA LEU A 301 7.48 6.42 11.18
C LEU A 301 6.11 7.04 11.41
N ASN A 302 5.40 7.30 10.31
CA ASN A 302 3.96 7.51 10.31
C ASN A 302 3.34 6.39 9.48
N ILE A 303 2.53 5.56 10.12
CA ILE A 303 1.92 4.37 9.50
C ILE A 303 0.41 4.57 9.44
N VAL A 304 -0.17 4.49 8.25
CA VAL A 304 -1.61 4.45 8.06
C VAL A 304 -1.94 3.08 7.45
N TYR A 305 -2.51 2.20 8.27
CA TYR A 305 -2.97 0.88 7.83
C TYR A 305 -4.50 0.90 7.74
N THR A 306 -5.05 0.41 6.63
CA THR A 306 -6.49 0.27 6.43
C THR A 306 -6.83 -1.15 6.03
N GLU A 307 -7.95 -1.63 6.57
CA GLU A 307 -8.54 -2.92 6.23
C GLU A 307 -10.02 -2.70 5.95
N ASP A 308 -10.40 -2.80 4.68
CA ASP A 308 -11.75 -2.59 4.22
C ASP A 308 -12.46 -3.96 4.08
N HIS A 309 -13.52 -4.16 4.84
CA HIS A 309 -14.39 -5.34 4.74
C HIS A 309 -15.57 -5.01 3.86
N VAL A 310 -15.58 -5.53 2.64
CA VAL A 310 -16.54 -5.18 1.60
C VAL A 310 -17.57 -6.29 1.45
N PHE A 311 -18.82 -5.98 1.80
CA PHE A 311 -19.96 -6.87 1.66
C PHE A 311 -20.39 -7.05 0.20
N PRO A 312 -21.31 -8.01 -0.09
CA PRO A 312 -21.96 -8.10 -1.38
C PRO A 312 -22.65 -6.79 -1.78
N THR A 313 -22.69 -6.51 -3.07
CA THR A 313 -23.14 -5.25 -3.68
C THR A 313 -24.51 -4.77 -3.21
N GLU A 314 -25.44 -5.69 -2.96
CA GLU A 314 -26.81 -5.40 -2.54
C GLU A 314 -26.91 -4.63 -1.23
N HIS A 315 -25.94 -4.79 -0.33
CA HIS A 315 -25.92 -4.07 0.94
C HIS A 315 -25.61 -2.58 0.77
N TYR A 316 -24.93 -2.22 -0.33
CA TYR A 316 -24.51 -0.84 -0.61
C TYR A 316 -25.52 -0.06 -1.46
N ASN A 317 -26.47 -0.74 -2.12
CA ASN A 317 -27.40 -0.10 -3.05
C ASN A 317 -28.07 1.16 -2.49
N PRO A 318 -28.64 1.19 -1.27
CA PRO A 318 -29.32 2.38 -0.75
C PRO A 318 -28.38 3.59 -0.64
N LEU A 319 -27.18 3.43 -0.09
CA LEU A 319 -26.22 4.51 0.08
C LEU A 319 -25.62 4.94 -1.26
N ARG A 320 -25.25 3.97 -2.10
CA ARG A 320 -24.66 4.22 -3.43
C ARG A 320 -25.64 5.02 -4.32
N ASP A 321 -26.90 4.63 -4.35
CA ASP A 321 -27.90 5.31 -5.17
C ASP A 321 -28.11 6.76 -4.72
N LEU A 322 -28.13 7.03 -3.42
CA LEU A 322 -28.17 8.38 -2.87
C LEU A 322 -26.95 9.20 -3.29
N LEU A 323 -25.73 8.59 -3.25
CA LEU A 323 -24.50 9.26 -3.66
C LEU A 323 -24.52 9.60 -5.16
N LEU A 324 -24.88 8.64 -6.01
CA LEU A 324 -24.88 8.82 -7.46
C LEU A 324 -25.93 9.79 -7.96
N GLN A 325 -26.96 10.08 -7.18
CA GLN A 325 -27.97 11.09 -7.47
C GLN A 325 -27.56 12.52 -7.10
N SER A 326 -26.43 12.69 -6.42
CA SER A 326 -25.98 13.99 -5.88
C SER A 326 -25.92 15.11 -6.91
N ALA A 327 -25.57 14.79 -8.16
CA ALA A 327 -25.52 15.78 -9.25
C ALA A 327 -26.90 16.37 -9.63
N HIS A 328 -27.99 15.69 -9.28
CA HIS A 328 -29.36 16.04 -9.65
C HIS A 328 -30.15 16.63 -8.48
N VAL A 329 -29.55 16.76 -7.31
CA VAL A 329 -30.18 17.36 -6.14
C VAL A 329 -30.02 18.86 -6.19
N GLU A 330 -31.10 19.59 -6.05
CA GLU A 330 -31.11 21.04 -6.01
C GLU A 330 -31.67 21.55 -4.68
N PRO A 331 -30.92 22.39 -3.93
CA PRO A 331 -29.52 22.79 -4.23
C PRO A 331 -28.54 21.63 -4.00
N VAL A 332 -27.42 21.63 -4.72
CA VAL A 332 -26.41 20.55 -4.59
C VAL A 332 -25.80 20.45 -3.20
N SER A 333 -25.85 21.53 -2.41
CA SER A 333 -25.45 21.52 -0.99
C SER A 333 -26.29 20.59 -0.12
N ALA A 334 -27.51 20.27 -0.53
CA ALA A 334 -28.39 19.29 0.09
C ALA A 334 -28.11 17.85 -0.37
N SER A 335 -27.17 17.64 -1.28
CA SER A 335 -26.84 16.32 -1.80
C SER A 335 -26.02 15.48 -0.83
N THR A 336 -26.13 14.16 -0.95
CA THR A 336 -25.41 13.20 -0.13
C THR A 336 -23.89 13.42 -0.19
N ALA A 337 -23.33 13.60 -1.39
CA ALA A 337 -21.88 13.81 -1.56
C ALA A 337 -21.40 15.13 -0.95
N HIS A 338 -22.17 16.20 -1.10
CA HIS A 338 -21.79 17.50 -0.52
C HIS A 338 -21.84 17.46 1.02
N ILE A 339 -22.86 16.82 1.58
CA ILE A 339 -22.99 16.62 3.03
C ILE A 339 -21.79 15.86 3.59
N LEU A 340 -21.30 14.83 2.89
CA LEU A 340 -20.07 14.13 3.28
C LEU A 340 -18.89 15.09 3.40
N GLY A 341 -18.72 15.97 2.41
CA GLY A 341 -17.68 16.99 2.45
C GLY A 341 -17.82 17.98 3.61
N GLU A 342 -19.05 18.29 4.02
CA GLU A 342 -19.31 19.22 5.15
C GLU A 342 -19.00 18.59 6.51
N VAL A 343 -19.26 17.31 6.71
CA VAL A 343 -19.05 16.65 7.99
C VAL A 343 -17.62 16.15 8.19
N CYS A 344 -16.89 15.83 7.12
CA CYS A 344 -15.49 15.43 7.21
C CYS A 344 -14.61 16.58 7.69
N ARG A 345 -13.65 16.27 8.55
CA ARG A 345 -12.68 17.24 9.05
C ARG A 345 -11.81 17.80 7.92
N GLU A 346 -11.28 16.91 7.10
CA GLU A 346 -10.49 17.24 5.94
C GLU A 346 -11.27 16.94 4.67
N LYS A 347 -11.44 17.92 3.79
CA LYS A 347 -12.18 17.74 2.52
C LYS A 347 -11.57 16.63 1.64
N GLN A 348 -10.27 16.38 1.77
CA GLN A 348 -9.57 15.33 1.05
C GLN A 348 -10.07 13.93 1.43
N GLU A 349 -10.46 13.70 2.69
CA GLU A 349 -11.00 12.41 3.15
C GLU A 349 -12.26 12.03 2.37
N ALA A 350 -13.13 12.98 2.13
CA ALA A 350 -14.36 12.80 1.35
C ALA A 350 -14.07 12.73 -0.16
N ALA A 351 -13.18 13.58 -0.66
CA ALA A 351 -12.92 13.72 -2.09
C ALA A 351 -12.39 12.42 -2.73
N VAL A 352 -11.46 11.72 -2.07
CA VAL A 352 -10.83 10.51 -2.63
C VAL A 352 -11.86 9.42 -2.95
N PRO A 353 -12.67 8.90 -2.01
CA PRO A 353 -13.62 7.84 -2.31
C PRO A 353 -14.77 8.33 -3.19
N LEU A 354 -15.21 9.59 -3.07
CA LEU A 354 -16.26 10.14 -3.94
C LEU A 354 -15.83 10.16 -5.40
N VAL A 355 -14.66 10.70 -5.70
CA VAL A 355 -14.13 10.76 -7.08
C VAL A 355 -13.97 9.37 -7.66
N ARG A 356 -13.42 8.43 -6.91
CA ARG A 356 -13.24 7.05 -7.34
C ARG A 356 -14.59 6.38 -7.62
N LEU A 357 -15.60 6.59 -6.77
CA LEU A 357 -16.94 6.08 -6.96
C LEU A 357 -17.60 6.67 -8.22
N PHE A 358 -17.59 7.98 -8.38
CA PHE A 358 -18.20 8.64 -9.54
C PHE A 358 -17.49 8.33 -10.85
N LEU A 359 -16.17 8.19 -10.85
CA LEU A 359 -15.40 7.72 -12.00
C LEU A 359 -15.79 6.28 -12.39
N HIS A 360 -15.92 5.38 -11.40
CA HIS A 360 -16.32 4.00 -11.63
C HIS A 360 -17.68 3.90 -12.35
N TYR A 361 -18.64 4.73 -11.94
CA TYR A 361 -19.98 4.75 -12.55
C TYR A 361 -20.13 5.73 -13.72
N GLY A 362 -19.05 6.35 -14.18
CA GLY A 362 -19.09 7.30 -15.31
C GLY A 362 -19.86 8.59 -15.05
N LYS A 363 -20.06 8.97 -13.78
CA LYS A 363 -20.85 10.14 -13.37
C LYS A 363 -20.03 11.27 -12.78
N ILE A 364 -18.71 11.26 -12.97
CA ILE A 364 -17.83 12.28 -12.38
C ILE A 364 -18.05 13.67 -12.98
N VAL A 365 -18.23 13.77 -14.29
CA VAL A 365 -18.40 15.07 -14.97
C VAL A 365 -19.67 15.79 -14.52
N PRO A 366 -20.87 15.16 -14.53
CA PRO A 366 -22.08 15.80 -14.00
C PRO A 366 -21.96 16.24 -12.54
N PHE A 367 -21.33 15.40 -11.72
CA PHE A 367 -21.14 15.69 -10.30
C PHE A 367 -20.22 16.90 -10.08
N LEU A 368 -19.03 16.90 -10.68
CA LEU A 368 -18.09 18.02 -10.55
C LEU A 368 -18.64 19.30 -11.16
N SER A 369 -19.37 19.20 -12.26
CA SER A 369 -20.03 20.35 -12.87
C SER A 369 -21.04 21.00 -11.91
N ALA A 370 -21.84 20.19 -11.22
CA ALA A 370 -22.84 20.68 -10.28
C ALA A 370 -22.23 21.40 -9.06
N ILE A 371 -21.23 20.75 -8.42
CA ILE A 371 -20.59 21.35 -7.23
C ILE A 371 -19.72 22.54 -7.60
N ALA A 372 -19.07 22.54 -8.75
CA ALA A 372 -18.28 23.68 -9.23
C ALA A 372 -19.17 24.88 -9.57
N HIS A 373 -20.29 24.65 -10.25
CA HIS A 373 -21.26 25.69 -10.57
C HIS A 373 -21.80 26.36 -9.29
N ALA A 374 -22.13 25.58 -8.28
CA ALA A 374 -22.61 26.12 -7.00
C ALA A 374 -21.53 26.94 -6.29
N GLU A 375 -20.27 26.49 -6.30
CA GLU A 375 -19.15 27.24 -5.68
C GLU A 375 -18.85 28.54 -6.42
N ILE A 376 -18.83 28.52 -7.75
CA ILE A 376 -18.61 29.72 -8.58
C ILE A 376 -19.71 30.75 -8.33
N ASN A 377 -20.98 30.31 -8.21
CA ASN A 377 -22.09 31.23 -7.95
C ASN A 377 -22.02 31.90 -6.57
N ARG A 378 -21.39 31.28 -5.59
CA ARG A 378 -21.11 31.87 -4.26
C ARG A 378 -19.88 32.78 -4.25
N THR A 379 -18.98 32.65 -5.22
CA THR A 379 -17.75 33.43 -5.29
C THR A 379 -18.04 34.86 -5.69
N GLN A 380 -17.57 35.82 -4.92
CA GLN A 380 -17.75 37.24 -5.17
C GLN A 380 -16.62 37.85 -6.03
N ASP A 381 -15.37 37.47 -5.73
CA ASP A 381 -14.21 37.99 -6.44
C ASP A 381 -13.71 36.92 -7.45
N PRO A 382 -13.71 37.24 -8.76
CA PRO A 382 -13.23 36.34 -9.80
C PRO A 382 -11.78 35.87 -9.59
N ASN A 383 -10.96 36.65 -8.92
CA ASN A 383 -9.57 36.28 -8.63
C ASN A 383 -9.43 35.24 -7.54
N THR A 384 -10.50 34.94 -6.81
CA THR A 384 -10.50 33.96 -5.72
C THR A 384 -11.14 32.62 -6.10
N ILE A 385 -11.58 32.47 -7.34
CA ILE A 385 -12.19 31.23 -7.82
C ILE A 385 -11.27 30.02 -7.53
N PHE A 386 -11.78 29.03 -6.80
CA PHE A 386 -11.09 27.77 -6.45
C PHE A 386 -9.74 27.92 -5.75
N ARG A 387 -9.44 29.08 -5.14
CA ARG A 387 -8.20 29.26 -4.36
C ARG A 387 -8.20 28.52 -3.05
N GLY A 388 -9.38 28.28 -2.46
CA GLY A 388 -9.55 27.56 -1.21
C GLY A 388 -9.41 26.03 -1.34
N ASN A 389 -9.41 25.36 -0.18
CA ASN A 389 -9.47 23.91 -0.06
C ASN A 389 -10.93 23.46 0.12
N SER A 390 -11.77 23.68 -0.87
CA SER A 390 -13.16 23.23 -0.91
C SER A 390 -13.27 21.75 -1.32
N LEU A 391 -14.44 21.15 -1.12
CA LEU A 391 -14.74 19.82 -1.64
C LEU A 391 -14.56 19.79 -3.16
N THR A 392 -15.04 20.81 -3.86
CA THR A 392 -14.91 20.95 -5.32
C THR A 392 -13.45 20.93 -5.76
N SER A 393 -12.61 21.79 -5.16
CA SER A 393 -11.21 21.86 -5.52
C SER A 393 -10.48 20.55 -5.26
N LYS A 394 -10.76 19.87 -4.15
CA LYS A 394 -10.17 18.58 -3.80
C LYS A 394 -10.64 17.45 -4.71
N CYS A 395 -11.91 17.44 -5.09
CA CYS A 395 -12.45 16.47 -6.04
C CYS A 395 -11.86 16.63 -7.45
N ILE A 396 -11.67 17.86 -7.92
CA ILE A 396 -11.04 18.12 -9.22
C ILE A 396 -9.56 17.71 -9.17
N ASP A 397 -8.84 18.07 -8.10
CA ASP A 397 -7.44 17.67 -7.89
C ASP A 397 -7.29 16.14 -7.94
N GLU A 398 -8.14 15.41 -7.25
CA GLU A 398 -8.11 13.95 -7.22
C GLU A 398 -8.45 13.34 -8.58
N THR A 399 -9.43 13.92 -9.29
CA THR A 399 -9.79 13.48 -10.64
C THR A 399 -8.63 13.65 -11.60
N MET A 400 -7.93 14.79 -11.56
CA MET A 400 -6.74 15.04 -12.38
C MET A 400 -5.62 14.05 -12.07
N LYS A 401 -5.40 13.74 -10.78
CA LYS A 401 -4.41 12.73 -10.37
C LYS A 401 -4.75 11.34 -10.92
N LEU A 402 -6.00 10.92 -10.85
CA LEU A 402 -6.40 9.60 -11.29
C LEU A 402 -6.48 9.47 -12.81
N ALA A 403 -7.11 10.43 -13.48
CA ALA A 403 -7.31 10.39 -14.92
C ALA A 403 -6.10 10.93 -15.71
N GLY A 404 -5.35 11.84 -15.12
CA GLY A 404 -4.28 12.58 -15.80
C GLY A 404 -2.86 12.05 -15.59
N MET A 405 -2.63 10.99 -14.79
CA MET A 405 -1.27 10.53 -14.48
C MET A 405 -0.46 10.11 -15.69
N HIS A 406 -1.10 9.42 -16.62
CA HIS A 406 -0.45 9.04 -17.87
C HIS A 406 -0.09 10.26 -18.72
N TYR A 407 -1.03 11.18 -18.87
CA TYR A 407 -0.83 12.45 -19.56
C TYR A 407 0.33 13.25 -18.96
N LEU A 408 0.36 13.37 -17.63
CA LEU A 408 1.42 14.04 -16.89
C LEU A 408 2.80 13.39 -17.14
N ARG A 409 2.85 12.06 -17.09
CA ARG A 409 4.08 11.29 -17.33
C ARG A 409 4.63 11.50 -18.73
N VAL A 410 3.79 11.39 -19.73
CA VAL A 410 4.21 11.60 -21.14
C VAL A 410 4.70 13.03 -21.36
N THR A 411 4.02 14.00 -20.75
CA THR A 411 4.35 15.42 -20.92
C THR A 411 5.64 15.80 -20.19
N LEU A 412 5.79 15.45 -18.90
CA LEU A 412 6.86 16.01 -18.06
C LEU A 412 8.02 15.07 -17.79
N LYS A 413 7.81 13.74 -17.73
CA LYS A 413 8.86 12.81 -17.30
C LYS A 413 10.14 12.91 -18.13
N PRO A 414 10.13 12.99 -19.46
CA PRO A 414 11.36 13.03 -20.25
C PRO A 414 12.24 14.24 -19.88
N ILE A 415 11.64 15.41 -19.72
CA ILE A 415 12.39 16.62 -19.40
C ILE A 415 12.80 16.70 -17.93
N ILE A 416 11.99 16.16 -17.03
CA ILE A 416 12.36 16.03 -15.61
C ILE A 416 13.55 15.09 -15.44
N ASP A 417 13.56 13.96 -16.15
CA ASP A 417 14.69 13.03 -16.13
C ASP A 417 15.97 13.66 -16.66
N GLU A 418 15.87 14.47 -17.71
CA GLU A 418 17.02 15.23 -18.27
C GLU A 418 17.57 16.23 -17.25
N ILE A 419 16.70 17.06 -16.64
CA ILE A 419 17.12 18.05 -15.62
C ILE A 419 17.83 17.36 -14.45
N CYS A 420 17.29 16.22 -14.01
CA CYS A 420 17.90 15.44 -12.94
C CYS A 420 19.22 14.75 -13.32
N THR A 421 19.52 14.61 -14.59
CA THR A 421 20.77 14.00 -15.11
C THR A 421 21.82 15.04 -15.43
N ASP A 422 21.43 16.17 -15.99
CA ASP A 422 22.34 17.22 -16.46
C ASP A 422 23.03 17.97 -15.33
N HIS A 423 22.36 18.12 -14.17
CA HIS A 423 22.84 18.86 -13.00
C HIS A 423 23.39 20.26 -13.30
N LYS A 424 22.84 20.96 -14.32
CA LYS A 424 23.25 22.32 -14.63
C LYS A 424 22.94 23.28 -13.49
N PRO A 425 23.86 24.19 -13.12
CA PRO A 425 23.57 25.17 -12.07
C PRO A 425 22.52 26.19 -12.56
N CYS A 426 21.50 26.43 -11.75
CA CYS A 426 20.36 27.27 -12.08
C CYS A 426 19.98 28.23 -10.93
N GLU A 427 20.77 28.36 -9.88
CA GLU A 427 20.48 29.29 -8.78
C GLU A 427 20.58 30.73 -9.27
N ILE A 428 19.50 31.50 -9.09
CA ILE A 428 19.42 32.90 -9.51
C ILE A 428 19.26 33.88 -8.34
N ASP A 429 19.19 33.37 -7.12
CA ASP A 429 19.22 34.17 -5.91
C ASP A 429 20.68 34.58 -5.61
N PRO A 430 21.03 35.86 -5.65
CA PRO A 430 22.42 36.28 -5.42
C PRO A 430 22.96 35.90 -4.04
N VAL A 431 22.07 35.75 -3.04
CA VAL A 431 22.45 35.37 -1.68
C VAL A 431 22.84 33.88 -1.58
N LYS A 432 22.33 33.04 -2.48
CA LYS A 432 22.55 31.57 -2.48
C LYS A 432 23.53 31.13 -3.54
N LEU A 433 24.06 32.05 -4.35
CA LEU A 433 25.01 31.74 -5.41
C LEU A 433 26.32 31.28 -4.80
N LYS A 434 26.90 30.21 -5.33
CA LYS A 434 28.24 29.74 -4.91
C LYS A 434 29.32 30.57 -5.59
N GLU A 435 30.48 30.71 -4.95
CA GLU A 435 31.60 31.48 -5.45
C GLU A 435 32.11 31.05 -6.85
N SER A 436 31.88 29.77 -7.19
CA SER A 436 32.25 29.18 -8.48
C SER A 436 31.20 29.35 -9.58
N GLU A 437 30.02 29.90 -9.29
CA GLU A 437 28.88 29.99 -10.21
C GLU A 437 28.74 31.39 -10.77
N ASN A 438 28.31 31.46 -12.05
CA ASN A 438 28.06 32.73 -12.73
C ASN A 438 26.54 32.94 -12.85
N LEU A 439 26.04 34.06 -12.35
CA LEU A 439 24.62 34.41 -12.32
C LEU A 439 23.96 34.44 -13.70
N ASP A 440 24.64 34.96 -14.70
CA ASP A 440 24.10 35.09 -16.08
C ASP A 440 24.02 33.70 -16.74
N THR A 441 25.01 32.85 -16.51
CA THR A 441 25.00 31.47 -16.98
C THR A 441 23.86 30.67 -16.31
N ASN A 442 23.68 30.83 -14.99
CA ASN A 442 22.61 30.18 -14.27
C ASN A 442 21.23 30.64 -14.72
N ARG A 443 21.08 31.94 -14.99
CA ARG A 443 19.84 32.51 -15.56
C ARG A 443 19.52 31.92 -16.93
N GLU A 444 20.51 31.83 -17.80
CA GLU A 444 20.32 31.24 -19.12
C GLU A 444 19.99 29.73 -19.05
N ASN A 445 20.66 28.98 -18.19
CA ASN A 445 20.33 27.59 -17.97
C ASN A 445 18.87 27.40 -17.49
N LEU A 446 18.45 28.21 -16.51
CA LEU A 446 17.11 28.20 -15.99
C LEU A 446 16.08 28.60 -17.06
N ARG A 447 16.39 29.64 -17.86
CA ARG A 447 15.53 30.09 -18.96
C ARG A 447 15.29 28.98 -19.98
N GLN A 448 16.34 28.27 -20.37
CA GLN A 448 16.23 27.17 -21.34
C GLN A 448 15.37 26.03 -20.81
N TYR A 449 15.49 25.66 -19.53
CA TYR A 449 14.64 24.63 -18.93
C TYR A 449 13.20 25.10 -18.84
N VAL A 450 12.95 26.34 -18.45
CA VAL A 450 11.58 26.89 -18.41
C VAL A 450 10.95 26.92 -19.81
N ASP A 451 11.66 27.41 -20.80
CA ASP A 451 11.16 27.46 -22.19
C ASP A 451 10.79 26.06 -22.69
N ARG A 452 11.62 25.08 -22.44
CA ARG A 452 11.37 23.70 -22.88
C ARG A 452 10.16 23.11 -22.16
N ILE A 453 10.06 23.25 -20.85
CA ILE A 453 8.91 22.77 -20.06
C ILE A 453 7.62 23.50 -20.51
N PHE A 454 7.69 24.81 -20.69
CA PHE A 454 6.56 25.60 -21.15
C PHE A 454 6.06 25.13 -22.52
N ASN A 455 6.96 24.93 -23.46
CA ASN A 455 6.61 24.47 -24.81
C ASN A 455 6.01 23.06 -24.80
N VAL A 456 6.55 22.16 -24.00
CA VAL A 456 6.01 20.79 -23.85
C VAL A 456 4.61 20.83 -23.25
N ILE A 457 4.36 21.65 -22.23
CA ILE A 457 3.03 21.79 -21.62
C ILE A 457 2.04 22.39 -22.64
N THR A 458 2.37 23.53 -23.25
CA THR A 458 1.44 24.25 -24.13
C THR A 458 1.13 23.50 -25.43
N SER A 459 2.02 22.62 -25.90
CA SER A 459 1.79 21.76 -27.05
C SER A 459 1.08 20.43 -26.71
N SER A 460 0.91 20.10 -25.43
CA SER A 460 0.33 18.83 -25.00
C SER A 460 -1.20 18.79 -24.99
N GLY A 461 -1.87 19.89 -25.33
CA GLY A 461 -3.33 20.03 -25.19
C GLY A 461 -4.16 18.96 -25.88
N VAL A 462 -3.71 18.46 -27.04
CA VAL A 462 -4.38 17.37 -27.77
C VAL A 462 -4.33 16.02 -27.07
N SER A 463 -3.39 15.84 -26.15
CA SER A 463 -3.21 14.60 -25.36
C SER A 463 -3.93 14.68 -24.00
N CYS A 464 -4.58 15.79 -23.69
CA CYS A 464 -5.32 15.93 -22.44
C CYS A 464 -6.49 14.96 -22.40
N PRO A 465 -6.68 14.18 -21.29
CA PRO A 465 -7.77 13.22 -21.18
C PRO A 465 -9.15 13.85 -21.35
N THR A 466 -10.04 13.19 -22.09
CA THR A 466 -11.38 13.70 -22.42
C THR A 466 -12.18 14.07 -21.17
N VAL A 467 -12.10 13.27 -20.10
CA VAL A 467 -12.79 13.56 -18.84
C VAL A 467 -12.32 14.87 -18.21
N MET A 468 -11.02 15.18 -18.31
CA MET A 468 -10.47 16.47 -17.85
C MET A 468 -10.96 17.62 -18.72
N CYS A 469 -10.98 17.43 -20.05
CA CYS A 469 -11.50 18.45 -20.98
C CYS A 469 -12.97 18.76 -20.71
N ASP A 470 -13.80 17.77 -20.47
CA ASP A 470 -15.22 17.94 -20.15
C ASP A 470 -15.42 18.72 -18.84
N ILE A 471 -14.61 18.43 -17.82
CA ILE A 471 -14.62 19.17 -16.56
C ILE A 471 -14.18 20.63 -16.78
N PHE A 472 -13.08 20.86 -17.47
CA PHE A 472 -12.57 22.20 -17.75
C PHE A 472 -13.52 23.01 -18.60
N PHE A 473 -14.20 22.39 -19.56
CA PHE A 473 -15.28 23.05 -20.31
C PHE A 473 -16.40 23.54 -19.38
N SER A 474 -16.87 22.69 -18.47
CA SER A 474 -17.90 23.06 -17.52
C SER A 474 -17.45 24.21 -16.58
N LEU A 475 -16.20 24.18 -16.09
CA LEU A 475 -15.64 25.27 -15.28
C LEU A 475 -15.60 26.59 -16.05
N ARG A 476 -15.12 26.54 -17.29
CA ARG A 476 -15.07 27.70 -18.18
C ARG A 476 -16.42 28.31 -18.40
N GLU A 477 -17.43 27.53 -18.78
CA GLU A 477 -18.79 28.00 -19.04
C GLU A 477 -19.43 28.59 -17.77
N SER A 478 -19.29 27.94 -16.64
CA SER A 478 -19.82 28.43 -15.36
C SER A 478 -19.17 29.75 -14.94
N ALA A 479 -17.86 29.88 -15.10
CA ALA A 479 -17.12 31.11 -14.78
C ALA A 479 -17.51 32.24 -15.74
N ALA A 480 -17.59 32.00 -17.04
CA ALA A 480 -18.00 32.98 -18.04
C ALA A 480 -19.43 33.48 -17.83
N SER A 481 -20.35 32.59 -17.47
CA SER A 481 -21.74 32.94 -17.15
C SER A 481 -21.84 33.81 -15.90
N ARG A 482 -21.08 33.52 -14.86
CA ARG A 482 -21.11 34.26 -13.59
C ARG A 482 -20.43 35.62 -13.67
N PHE A 483 -19.32 35.72 -14.36
CA PHE A 483 -18.48 36.93 -14.43
C PHE A 483 -18.40 37.50 -15.85
N GLN A 484 -19.52 37.91 -16.40
CA GLN A 484 -19.66 38.39 -17.79
C GLN A 484 -18.80 39.62 -18.11
N VAL A 485 -18.44 40.42 -17.10
CA VAL A 485 -17.66 41.66 -17.27
C VAL A 485 -16.17 41.37 -17.51
N ASP A 486 -15.67 40.27 -17.02
CA ASP A 486 -14.26 39.88 -17.16
C ASP A 486 -14.10 38.69 -18.10
N PRO A 487 -13.75 38.89 -19.36
CA PRO A 487 -13.63 37.82 -20.34
C PRO A 487 -12.47 36.85 -20.06
N ASP A 488 -11.50 37.23 -19.23
CA ASP A 488 -10.33 36.38 -18.90
C ASP A 488 -10.61 35.42 -17.73
N VAL A 489 -11.73 35.57 -17.02
CA VAL A 489 -12.12 34.70 -15.91
C VAL A 489 -12.28 33.23 -16.35
N ARG A 490 -12.75 33.01 -17.56
CA ARG A 490 -12.85 31.69 -18.18
C ARG A 490 -11.51 30.93 -18.21
N TYR A 491 -10.41 31.67 -18.39
CA TYR A 491 -9.06 31.14 -18.37
C TYR A 491 -8.59 30.92 -16.94
N THR A 492 -8.87 31.84 -16.03
CA THR A 492 -8.47 31.77 -14.62
C THR A 492 -9.04 30.52 -13.96
N ALA A 493 -10.31 30.19 -14.20
CA ALA A 493 -10.96 29.01 -13.64
C ALA A 493 -10.29 27.70 -14.05
N VAL A 494 -9.83 27.58 -15.30
CA VAL A 494 -9.15 26.36 -15.80
C VAL A 494 -7.68 26.35 -15.41
N SER A 495 -7.00 27.50 -15.55
CA SER A 495 -5.58 27.63 -15.24
C SER A 495 -5.25 27.34 -13.77
N SER A 496 -6.15 27.72 -12.84
CA SER A 496 -6.00 27.44 -11.41
C SER A 496 -5.90 25.93 -11.10
N PHE A 497 -6.41 25.07 -11.97
CA PHE A 497 -6.28 23.63 -11.85
C PHE A 497 -5.09 23.09 -12.63
N ILE A 498 -5.03 23.32 -13.94
CA ILE A 498 -4.04 22.66 -14.79
C ILE A 498 -2.60 23.15 -14.52
N PHE A 499 -2.39 24.43 -14.32
CA PHE A 499 -1.07 24.97 -14.01
C PHE A 499 -0.75 24.93 -12.53
N LEU A 500 -1.63 25.46 -11.66
CA LEU A 500 -1.33 25.63 -10.25
C LEU A 500 -1.39 24.31 -9.48
N ARG A 501 -2.32 23.41 -9.80
CA ARG A 501 -2.59 22.20 -9.02
C ARG A 501 -2.18 20.90 -9.71
N PHE A 502 -1.79 20.94 -10.98
CA PHE A 502 -1.40 19.74 -11.73
C PHE A 502 0.05 19.79 -12.20
N PHE A 503 0.41 20.67 -13.14
CA PHE A 503 1.77 20.71 -13.67
C PHE A 503 2.80 21.26 -12.68
N ALA A 504 2.52 22.38 -12.03
CA ALA A 504 3.51 23.00 -11.16
C ALA A 504 3.86 22.16 -9.91
N PRO A 505 2.91 21.51 -9.21
CA PRO A 505 3.26 20.59 -8.14
C PRO A 505 4.03 19.35 -8.59
N ALA A 506 3.76 18.86 -9.80
CA ALA A 506 4.46 17.72 -10.37
C ALA A 506 5.91 18.05 -10.73
N ILE A 507 6.18 19.30 -11.17
CA ILE A 507 7.54 19.79 -11.39
C ILE A 507 8.26 19.97 -10.05
N LEU A 508 7.58 20.55 -9.05
CA LEU A 508 8.14 20.80 -7.73
C LEU A 508 8.55 19.52 -7.00
N SER A 509 7.71 18.48 -7.07
CA SER A 509 7.89 17.24 -6.33
C SER A 509 7.60 16.01 -7.23
N PRO A 510 8.46 15.72 -8.19
CA PRO A 510 8.20 14.70 -9.22
C PRO A 510 8.03 13.28 -8.66
N ASN A 511 8.60 12.96 -7.50
CA ASN A 511 8.40 11.68 -6.83
C ASN A 511 6.96 11.50 -6.32
N LEU A 512 6.31 12.55 -5.83
CA LEU A 512 4.92 12.48 -5.36
C LEU A 512 3.90 12.26 -6.50
N PHE A 513 4.32 12.54 -7.73
CA PHE A 513 3.53 12.32 -8.96
C PHE A 513 4.05 11.14 -9.78
N HIS A 514 4.83 10.26 -9.18
CA HIS A 514 5.38 9.05 -9.80
C HIS A 514 6.20 9.31 -11.09
N LEU A 515 6.73 10.53 -11.26
CA LEU A 515 7.65 10.86 -12.34
C LEU A 515 9.07 10.39 -12.03
N ARG A 516 9.43 10.34 -10.76
CA ARG A 516 10.70 9.84 -10.24
C ARG A 516 10.47 8.88 -9.07
N PRO A 517 11.34 7.88 -8.87
CA PRO A 517 11.19 6.94 -7.76
C PRO A 517 11.50 7.55 -6.39
N HIS A 518 12.43 8.52 -6.34
CA HIS A 518 12.90 9.18 -5.12
C HIS A 518 12.96 10.68 -5.28
N HIS A 519 13.04 11.42 -4.17
CA HIS A 519 13.26 12.86 -4.18
C HIS A 519 14.59 13.21 -4.89
N PRO A 520 14.60 14.25 -5.72
CA PRO A 520 15.85 14.77 -6.30
C PRO A 520 16.81 15.26 -5.20
N ASP A 521 18.08 15.36 -5.56
CA ASP A 521 19.09 16.01 -4.69
C ASP A 521 18.73 17.49 -4.42
N PRO A 522 19.29 18.11 -3.37
CA PRO A 522 18.91 19.46 -2.97
C PRO A 522 19.15 20.53 -4.08
N CYS A 523 20.17 20.37 -4.90
CA CYS A 523 20.48 21.30 -5.99
C CYS A 523 19.44 21.20 -7.10
N THR A 524 19.16 20.00 -7.56
CA THR A 524 18.12 19.72 -8.56
C THR A 524 16.72 20.11 -8.02
N SER A 525 16.43 19.82 -6.76
CA SER A 525 15.18 20.21 -6.12
C SER A 525 15.00 21.74 -6.10
N ARG A 526 16.07 22.51 -5.88
CA ARG A 526 16.04 23.97 -5.96
C ARG A 526 15.78 24.46 -7.39
N THR A 527 16.41 23.85 -8.38
CA THR A 527 16.16 24.15 -9.80
C THR A 527 14.70 23.91 -10.16
N LEU A 528 14.14 22.76 -9.79
CA LEU A 528 12.74 22.44 -10.03
C LEU A 528 11.78 23.40 -9.31
N THR A 529 12.15 23.89 -8.12
CA THR A 529 11.39 24.91 -7.40
C THR A 529 11.30 26.21 -8.19
N LEU A 530 12.42 26.67 -8.75
CA LEU A 530 12.45 27.90 -9.55
C LEU A 530 11.64 27.76 -10.84
N ILE A 531 11.75 26.61 -11.51
CA ILE A 531 10.96 26.29 -12.70
C ILE A 531 9.47 26.26 -12.36
N SER A 532 9.08 25.55 -11.29
CA SER A 532 7.68 25.45 -10.86
C SER A 532 7.06 26.81 -10.59
N LYS A 533 7.77 27.70 -9.88
CA LYS A 533 7.30 29.08 -9.62
C LYS A 533 7.10 29.86 -10.93
N THR A 534 8.01 29.72 -11.88
CA THR A 534 7.91 30.40 -13.17
C THR A 534 6.72 29.89 -13.98
N ILE A 535 6.53 28.59 -14.07
CA ILE A 535 5.38 27.98 -14.76
C ILE A 535 4.05 28.40 -14.12
N GLN A 536 3.96 28.48 -12.80
CA GLN A 536 2.77 29.01 -12.12
C GLN A 536 2.47 30.45 -12.52
N THR A 537 3.48 31.28 -12.56
CA THR A 537 3.33 32.71 -12.93
C THR A 537 2.88 32.87 -14.39
N LEU A 538 3.47 32.12 -15.30
CA LEU A 538 3.10 32.12 -16.73
C LEU A 538 1.67 31.62 -16.92
N GLY A 539 1.31 30.53 -16.23
CA GLY A 539 -0.03 29.93 -16.31
C GLY A 539 -1.13 30.82 -15.74
N SER A 540 -0.84 31.65 -14.73
CA SER A 540 -1.82 32.52 -14.10
C SER A 540 -2.26 33.68 -14.99
N LEU A 541 -1.60 33.93 -16.11
CA LEU A 541 -1.84 35.10 -16.99
C LEU A 541 -1.78 36.46 -16.26
N ALA A 542 -1.23 36.49 -15.06
CA ALA A 542 -1.07 37.69 -14.28
C ALA A 542 -0.08 38.61 -14.98
N LYS A 543 -0.55 39.78 -15.38
CA LYS A 543 0.34 40.83 -15.85
C LYS A 543 1.28 41.17 -14.71
N SER A 544 2.59 41.08 -14.93
CA SER A 544 3.68 41.24 -13.95
C SER A 544 3.74 42.66 -13.30
N LYS A 545 2.69 43.45 -13.43
CA LYS A 545 2.63 44.82 -12.95
C LYS A 545 2.31 45.00 -11.46
N SER A 546 2.01 43.97 -10.71
CA SER A 546 1.83 44.15 -9.26
C SER A 546 3.11 43.78 -8.51
N ALA A 547 3.78 44.80 -8.13
CA ALA A 547 5.08 44.93 -7.51
C ALA A 547 5.21 44.39 -6.08
N ASN A 548 4.67 43.23 -5.76
CA ASN A 548 4.83 42.60 -4.45
C ASN A 548 5.47 41.20 -4.53
N PHE A 549 6.49 41.05 -5.38
CA PHE A 549 7.33 39.89 -5.27
C PHE A 549 8.23 40.02 -4.04
N LYS A 550 7.99 39.19 -3.04
CA LYS A 550 8.89 39.04 -1.88
C LYS A 550 10.32 38.65 -2.30
N GLU A 551 10.50 38.17 -3.54
CA GLU A 551 11.76 37.72 -4.12
C GLU A 551 12.08 38.55 -5.35
N SER A 552 12.87 39.60 -5.17
CA SER A 552 13.24 40.57 -6.24
C SER A 552 13.99 39.94 -7.42
N TYR A 553 14.77 38.90 -7.15
CA TYR A 553 15.53 38.15 -8.18
C TYR A 553 14.62 37.43 -9.18
N MET A 554 13.43 36.97 -8.71
CA MET A 554 12.44 36.38 -9.59
C MET A 554 11.76 37.38 -10.52
N ALA A 555 11.52 38.63 -10.05
CA ALA A 555 10.91 39.66 -10.88
C ALA A 555 11.74 39.94 -12.15
N ALA A 556 13.05 40.09 -11.97
CA ALA A 556 13.97 40.32 -13.12
C ALA A 556 14.03 39.08 -14.06
N PHE A 557 13.83 37.88 -13.52
CA PHE A 557 13.77 36.67 -14.33
C PHE A 557 12.46 36.57 -15.14
N TYR A 558 11.33 36.96 -14.56
CA TYR A 558 10.03 36.95 -15.27
C TYR A 558 9.98 37.90 -16.46
N ASP A 559 10.81 38.95 -16.49
CA ASP A 559 10.87 39.87 -17.62
C ASP A 559 11.26 39.21 -18.95
N TYR A 560 11.99 38.06 -18.90
CA TYR A 560 12.27 37.27 -20.10
C TYR A 560 11.02 36.67 -20.77
N PHE A 561 9.92 36.56 -20.03
CA PHE A 561 8.69 35.91 -20.46
C PHE A 561 7.52 36.91 -20.63
N ASN A 562 7.80 38.20 -20.61
CA ASN A 562 6.78 39.26 -20.82
C ASN A 562 6.32 39.42 -22.28
N GLU A 563 6.87 38.64 -23.19
CA GLU A 563 6.45 38.67 -24.60
C GLU A 563 5.02 38.10 -24.74
N GLN A 564 4.21 38.79 -25.60
CA GLN A 564 2.79 38.42 -25.86
C GLN A 564 2.65 36.94 -26.30
N LYS A 565 3.66 36.38 -26.99
CA LYS A 565 3.66 34.97 -27.43
C LYS A 565 3.43 33.95 -26.32
N TYR A 566 3.92 34.19 -25.09
CA TYR A 566 3.72 33.30 -23.97
C TYR A 566 2.27 33.34 -23.47
N ALA A 567 1.69 34.52 -23.38
CA ALA A 567 0.29 34.68 -23.01
C ALA A 567 -0.65 34.05 -24.05
N ASP A 568 -0.35 34.22 -25.33
CA ASP A 568 -1.14 33.63 -26.41
C ASP A 568 -1.02 32.10 -26.41
N ALA A 569 0.17 31.56 -26.19
CA ALA A 569 0.36 30.12 -26.08
C ALA A 569 -0.43 29.51 -24.91
N VAL A 570 -0.44 30.18 -23.75
CA VAL A 570 -1.25 29.74 -22.59
C VAL A 570 -2.74 29.80 -22.92
N LYS A 571 -3.24 30.91 -23.50
CA LYS A 571 -4.66 31.02 -23.90
C LYS A 571 -5.08 29.96 -24.90
N ASN A 572 -4.28 29.74 -25.93
CA ASN A 572 -4.53 28.70 -26.94
C ASN A 572 -4.55 27.28 -26.31
N PHE A 573 -3.64 27.01 -25.40
CA PHE A 573 -3.62 25.75 -24.67
C PHE A 573 -4.88 25.58 -23.81
N LEU A 574 -5.26 26.62 -23.05
CA LEU A 574 -6.46 26.58 -22.21
C LEU A 574 -7.75 26.46 -23.01
N ASP A 575 -7.84 27.15 -24.16
CA ASP A 575 -8.97 27.01 -25.10
C ASP A 575 -9.08 25.57 -25.61
N LEU A 576 -7.95 24.96 -25.98
CA LEU A 576 -7.91 23.60 -26.50
C LEU A 576 -8.39 22.57 -25.45
N ILE A 577 -7.85 22.62 -24.22
CA ILE A 577 -8.20 21.64 -23.17
C ILE A 577 -9.58 21.87 -22.53
N SER A 578 -10.21 23.01 -22.76
CA SER A 578 -11.55 23.36 -22.28
C SER A 578 -12.59 23.48 -23.41
N SER A 579 -12.37 22.84 -24.55
CA SER A 579 -13.31 22.80 -25.65
C SER A 579 -14.24 21.58 -25.55
N SER A 580 -15.48 21.74 -25.96
CA SER A 580 -16.48 20.65 -26.03
C SER A 580 -16.29 19.73 -27.24
N ALA A 581 -15.40 20.07 -28.16
CA ALA A 581 -15.14 19.27 -29.34
C ALA A 581 -14.43 17.98 -28.94
N ARG A 582 -15.12 16.86 -29.06
CA ARG A 582 -14.52 15.52 -29.01
C ARG A 582 -13.59 15.38 -30.21
N TRP A 583 -12.32 15.66 -30.02
CA TRP A 583 -11.32 15.30 -30.97
C TRP A 583 -11.25 13.77 -31.00
N ASP A 584 -11.54 13.17 -32.17
CA ASP A 584 -11.21 11.77 -32.37
C ASP A 584 -9.73 11.60 -32.03
N GLN A 585 -9.47 10.87 -30.93
CA GLN A 585 -8.11 10.49 -30.60
C GLN A 585 -7.58 9.63 -31.74
N LYS A 586 -6.90 10.24 -32.72
CA LYS A 586 -6.02 9.50 -33.59
C LYS A 586 -5.10 8.71 -32.70
N SER A 587 -5.14 7.40 -32.83
CA SER A 587 -4.25 6.48 -32.13
C SER A 587 -2.84 7.08 -32.12
N ILE A 588 -2.28 7.29 -30.92
CA ILE A 588 -0.91 7.78 -30.77
C ILE A 588 -0.02 6.73 -31.42
N GLU A 589 0.50 7.01 -32.61
CA GLU A 589 1.34 6.09 -33.39
C GLU A 589 2.67 5.78 -32.72
N THR A 590 3.09 6.62 -31.76
CA THR A 590 4.35 6.43 -31.03
C THR A 590 4.16 5.50 -29.83
N PRO A 591 5.04 4.49 -29.65
CA PRO A 591 4.98 3.61 -28.48
C PRO A 591 5.19 4.40 -27.18
N ILE A 592 4.26 4.29 -26.26
CA ILE A 592 4.33 4.93 -24.95
C ILE A 592 4.86 3.92 -23.94
N MET A 593 5.95 4.28 -23.25
CA MET A 593 6.50 3.48 -22.16
C MET A 593 5.57 3.48 -20.96
N LEU A 594 5.04 2.32 -20.60
CA LEU A 594 4.14 2.14 -19.47
C LEU A 594 4.86 1.66 -18.22
N LYS A 595 5.70 0.63 -18.36
CA LYS A 595 6.49 0.07 -17.24
C LYS A 595 7.76 -0.60 -17.76
N GLU A 596 8.84 -0.48 -16.96
CA GLU A 596 10.08 -1.21 -17.21
C GLU A 596 10.70 -1.67 -15.89
N GLY A 597 11.50 -2.75 -15.94
CA GLY A 597 12.18 -3.25 -14.75
C GLY A 597 12.84 -4.60 -14.96
N PHE A 598 13.73 -4.95 -14.01
CA PHE A 598 14.34 -6.27 -13.98
C PHE A 598 13.41 -7.29 -13.32
N MET A 599 13.19 -8.39 -13.99
CA MET A 599 12.53 -9.57 -13.45
C MET A 599 13.26 -10.84 -13.89
N ILE A 600 12.92 -11.97 -13.30
CA ILE A 600 13.49 -13.26 -13.64
C ILE A 600 12.50 -14.01 -14.51
N LYS A 601 12.93 -14.47 -15.69
CA LYS A 601 12.10 -15.32 -16.56
C LYS A 601 12.62 -16.74 -16.59
N ARG A 602 11.70 -17.70 -16.72
CA ARG A 602 12.06 -19.07 -17.06
C ARG A 602 12.42 -19.16 -18.54
N ALA A 603 13.60 -19.72 -18.85
CA ALA A 603 13.95 -20.04 -20.22
C ALA A 603 13.16 -21.27 -20.67
N GLN A 604 12.47 -21.15 -21.79
CA GLN A 604 11.76 -22.26 -22.45
C GLN A 604 12.63 -22.74 -23.62
N GLY A 605 13.58 -23.62 -23.32
CA GLY A 605 14.41 -24.26 -24.33
C GLY A 605 13.80 -25.56 -24.81
N ARG A 606 14.08 -25.93 -26.09
CA ARG A 606 13.61 -27.18 -26.71
C ARG A 606 14.19 -28.46 -26.08
N ASN A 607 15.20 -28.40 -25.24
CA ASN A 607 15.88 -29.56 -24.63
C ASN A 607 15.41 -29.79 -23.19
N ARG A 608 14.93 -31.02 -22.92
CA ARG A 608 14.41 -31.53 -21.66
C ARG A 608 15.45 -31.66 -20.50
N PHE A 609 16.71 -31.41 -20.74
CA PHE A 609 17.82 -31.63 -19.80
C PHE A 609 18.64 -30.35 -19.55
N GLY A 610 18.07 -29.33 -18.90
CA GLY A 610 18.81 -28.13 -18.54
C GLY A 610 18.53 -27.73 -17.09
N LEU A 611 19.55 -27.81 -16.25
CA LEU A 611 19.58 -27.29 -14.89
C LEU A 611 19.30 -25.79 -14.89
N LYS A 612 18.29 -25.39 -14.10
CA LYS A 612 17.98 -23.99 -13.69
C LYS A 612 17.93 -22.96 -14.84
N ASN A 613 16.87 -23.02 -15.60
CA ASN A 613 16.64 -22.10 -16.71
C ASN A 613 15.99 -20.75 -16.32
N PHE A 614 16.27 -20.22 -15.14
CA PHE A 614 15.82 -18.89 -14.72
C PHE A 614 16.91 -17.87 -15.03
N LYS A 615 16.55 -16.80 -15.76
CA LYS A 615 17.47 -15.75 -16.19
C LYS A 615 16.91 -14.39 -15.88
N LYS A 616 17.70 -13.54 -15.21
CA LYS A 616 17.36 -12.12 -15.00
C LYS A 616 17.36 -11.41 -16.35
N ARG A 617 16.31 -10.63 -16.62
CA ARG A 617 16.09 -9.89 -17.87
C ARG A 617 15.51 -8.51 -17.56
N TRP A 618 15.79 -7.57 -18.45
CA TRP A 618 15.14 -6.28 -18.44
C TRP A 618 13.85 -6.37 -19.24
N PHE A 619 12.71 -6.10 -18.59
CA PHE A 619 11.39 -6.08 -19.22
C PHE A 619 10.95 -4.66 -19.51
N ARG A 620 10.23 -4.51 -20.60
CA ARG A 620 9.69 -3.22 -21.04
C ARG A 620 8.29 -3.43 -21.62
N LEU A 621 7.34 -2.66 -21.11
CA LEU A 621 5.96 -2.65 -21.57
C LEU A 621 5.63 -1.32 -22.20
N THR A 622 5.12 -1.37 -23.42
CA THR A 622 4.49 -0.23 -24.10
C THR A 622 3.00 -0.49 -24.32
N ASN A 623 2.29 0.47 -24.85
CA ASN A 623 0.91 0.27 -25.33
C ASN A 623 0.78 -0.65 -26.53
N HIS A 624 1.88 -1.05 -27.19
CA HIS A 624 1.90 -1.93 -28.37
C HIS A 624 2.45 -3.33 -28.09
N GLU A 625 3.47 -3.41 -27.23
CA GLU A 625 4.19 -4.68 -27.04
C GLU A 625 4.78 -4.81 -25.63
N PHE A 626 4.98 -6.05 -25.23
CA PHE A 626 5.72 -6.45 -24.04
C PHE A 626 7.02 -7.13 -24.46
N THR A 627 8.16 -6.52 -24.14
CA THR A 627 9.48 -6.99 -24.58
C THR A 627 10.35 -7.37 -23.41
N TYR A 628 11.34 -8.24 -23.64
CA TYR A 628 12.44 -8.42 -22.69
C TYR A 628 13.79 -8.41 -23.40
N HIS A 629 14.80 -7.92 -22.69
CA HIS A 629 16.14 -7.63 -23.13
C HIS A 629 17.15 -8.32 -22.22
N LYS A 630 18.39 -8.47 -22.66
CA LYS A 630 19.46 -9.01 -21.82
C LYS A 630 19.81 -8.02 -20.71
N THR A 631 20.00 -6.76 -21.05
CA THR A 631 20.19 -5.62 -20.15
C THR A 631 19.44 -4.40 -20.65
N LYS A 632 19.35 -3.34 -19.82
CA LYS A 632 18.74 -2.08 -20.22
C LYS A 632 19.55 -1.45 -21.39
N GLY A 633 18.86 -1.05 -22.46
CA GLY A 633 19.46 -0.41 -23.63
C GLY A 633 19.89 -1.37 -24.75
N GLU A 634 19.95 -2.67 -24.51
CA GLU A 634 20.18 -3.66 -25.56
C GLU A 634 18.93 -3.95 -26.39
N GLY A 635 19.09 -4.53 -27.58
CA GLY A 635 17.99 -4.94 -28.44
C GLY A 635 17.06 -6.00 -27.79
N ALA A 636 15.81 -6.02 -28.19
CA ALA A 636 14.82 -6.96 -27.66
C ALA A 636 15.20 -8.40 -28.03
N LEU A 637 15.25 -9.28 -27.02
CA LEU A 637 15.40 -10.74 -27.23
C LEU A 637 14.08 -11.38 -27.66
N CYS A 638 12.96 -10.76 -27.31
CA CYS A 638 11.61 -11.20 -27.65
C CYS A 638 10.67 -9.99 -27.53
N SER A 639 9.75 -9.91 -28.47
CA SER A 639 8.60 -8.99 -28.42
C SER A 639 7.31 -9.80 -28.45
N ILE A 640 6.38 -9.43 -27.62
CA ILE A 640 5.04 -10.00 -27.50
C ILE A 640 4.06 -8.85 -27.79
N PRO A 641 3.41 -8.82 -28.94
CA PRO A 641 2.35 -7.86 -29.23
C PRO A 641 1.24 -7.96 -28.18
N ILE A 642 0.67 -6.83 -27.77
CA ILE A 642 -0.39 -6.80 -26.73
C ILE A 642 -1.59 -7.67 -27.14
N GLU A 643 -1.92 -7.73 -28.43
CA GLU A 643 -2.99 -8.59 -28.98
C GLU A 643 -2.75 -10.10 -28.78
N ASN A 644 -1.51 -10.51 -28.50
CA ASN A 644 -1.14 -11.89 -28.23
C ASN A 644 -1.10 -12.21 -26.72
N ILE A 645 -1.42 -11.27 -25.86
CA ILE A 645 -1.58 -11.52 -24.42
C ILE A 645 -3.01 -11.98 -24.17
N LEU A 646 -3.19 -13.28 -23.95
CA LEU A 646 -4.50 -13.91 -23.78
C LEU A 646 -4.99 -13.88 -22.34
N ALA A 647 -4.07 -13.96 -21.37
CA ALA A 647 -4.33 -13.82 -19.95
C ALA A 647 -3.04 -13.50 -19.20
N VAL A 648 -3.15 -12.83 -18.06
CA VAL A 648 -2.04 -12.58 -17.13
C VAL A 648 -2.51 -12.95 -15.74
N GLU A 649 -1.92 -13.99 -15.17
CA GLU A 649 -2.42 -14.59 -13.94
C GLU A 649 -1.28 -14.98 -13.01
N ARG A 650 -1.54 -15.00 -11.71
CA ARG A 650 -0.60 -15.54 -10.73
C ARG A 650 -0.34 -17.02 -10.97
N LEU A 651 0.85 -17.43 -10.61
CA LEU A 651 1.24 -18.84 -10.63
C LEU A 651 1.43 -19.32 -9.20
N GLU A 652 0.89 -20.50 -8.90
CA GLU A 652 1.06 -21.15 -7.60
C GLU A 652 2.54 -21.43 -7.29
N GLU A 653 2.96 -21.13 -6.07
CA GLU A 653 4.35 -21.26 -5.61
C GLU A 653 4.87 -22.71 -5.76
N GLU A 654 3.99 -23.68 -5.64
CA GLU A 654 4.32 -25.10 -5.80
C GLU A 654 4.89 -25.46 -7.17
N SER A 655 4.53 -24.71 -8.21
CA SER A 655 4.97 -24.96 -9.59
C SER A 655 6.49 -24.96 -9.75
N PHE A 656 7.17 -23.97 -9.12
CA PHE A 656 8.63 -23.82 -9.22
C PHE A 656 9.30 -23.63 -7.86
N LYS A 657 8.58 -23.73 -6.76
CA LYS A 657 9.06 -23.42 -5.40
C LYS A 657 9.64 -21.99 -5.29
N MET A 658 9.03 -21.04 -5.99
CA MET A 658 9.44 -19.63 -6.04
C MET A 658 8.25 -18.73 -5.77
N LYS A 659 8.44 -17.73 -4.92
CA LYS A 659 7.42 -16.70 -4.62
C LYS A 659 7.29 -15.70 -5.77
N ASN A 660 6.16 -15.01 -5.81
CA ASN A 660 5.89 -13.88 -6.71
C ASN A 660 5.97 -14.23 -8.21
N MET A 661 5.63 -15.48 -8.52
CA MET A 661 5.53 -15.94 -9.90
C MET A 661 4.19 -15.55 -10.51
N PHE A 662 4.24 -15.16 -11.78
CA PHE A 662 3.06 -14.98 -12.63
C PHE A 662 3.34 -15.45 -14.05
N GLN A 663 2.29 -15.61 -14.81
CA GLN A 663 2.36 -16.10 -16.18
C GLN A 663 1.67 -15.13 -17.14
N VAL A 664 2.29 -14.92 -18.28
CA VAL A 664 1.72 -14.22 -19.43
C VAL A 664 1.40 -15.27 -20.48
N ILE A 665 0.12 -15.56 -20.65
CA ILE A 665 -0.36 -16.63 -21.53
C ILE A 665 -0.49 -16.07 -22.94
N GLN A 666 0.13 -16.76 -23.90
CA GLN A 666 0.14 -16.46 -25.31
C GLN A 666 -0.46 -17.64 -26.11
N PRO A 667 -0.81 -17.48 -27.39
CA PRO A 667 -1.41 -18.55 -28.20
C PRO A 667 -0.61 -19.87 -28.21
N GLU A 668 0.71 -19.79 -28.25
CA GLU A 668 1.58 -20.94 -28.35
C GLU A 668 2.16 -21.43 -27.01
N ARG A 669 2.27 -20.55 -26.03
CA ARG A 669 2.96 -20.84 -24.76
C ARG A 669 2.68 -19.81 -23.66
N ALA A 670 2.87 -20.21 -22.42
CA ALA A 670 2.91 -19.30 -21.29
C ALA A 670 4.36 -18.86 -20.99
N LEU A 671 4.57 -17.57 -20.76
CA LEU A 671 5.82 -17.00 -20.27
C LEU A 671 5.74 -16.90 -18.76
N TYR A 672 6.60 -17.61 -18.05
CA TYR A 672 6.69 -17.60 -16.59
C TYR A 672 7.71 -16.57 -16.12
N ILE A 673 7.28 -15.67 -15.24
CA ILE A 673 8.06 -14.54 -14.74
C ILE A 673 7.97 -14.48 -13.22
N GLN A 674 9.09 -14.18 -12.57
CA GLN A 674 9.16 -13.87 -11.16
C GLN A 674 9.47 -12.39 -10.99
N ALA A 675 8.61 -11.69 -10.26
CA ALA A 675 8.88 -10.33 -9.80
C ALA A 675 9.74 -10.33 -8.52
N ASN A 676 10.30 -9.19 -8.17
CA ASN A 676 11.19 -9.07 -7.02
C ASN A 676 10.45 -9.20 -5.68
N ASN A 677 9.19 -8.74 -5.62
CA ASN A 677 8.34 -8.82 -4.44
C ASN A 677 6.85 -8.91 -4.82
N CYS A 678 5.99 -9.12 -3.84
CA CYS A 678 4.55 -9.33 -4.06
C CYS A 678 3.83 -8.08 -4.58
N VAL A 679 4.30 -6.89 -4.22
CA VAL A 679 3.75 -5.62 -4.70
C VAL A 679 4.09 -5.42 -6.18
N GLU A 680 5.34 -5.63 -6.54
CA GLU A 680 5.79 -5.53 -7.93
C GLU A 680 5.13 -6.58 -8.83
N ALA A 681 4.93 -7.81 -8.33
CA ALA A 681 4.18 -8.84 -9.05
C ALA A 681 2.76 -8.39 -9.37
N ARG A 682 2.07 -7.83 -8.37
CA ARG A 682 0.73 -7.27 -8.55
C ARG A 682 0.72 -6.16 -9.59
N ASP A 683 1.62 -5.18 -9.47
CA ASP A 683 1.71 -4.05 -10.38
C ASP A 683 1.92 -4.48 -11.84
N TRP A 684 2.76 -5.50 -12.08
CA TRP A 684 2.96 -6.05 -13.41
C TRP A 684 1.73 -6.77 -13.94
N ILE A 685 1.07 -7.58 -13.10
CA ILE A 685 -0.17 -8.27 -13.47
C ILE A 685 -1.25 -7.25 -13.83
N ASP A 686 -1.44 -6.25 -12.98
CA ASP A 686 -2.48 -5.23 -13.16
C ASP A 686 -2.26 -4.43 -14.44
N ILE A 687 -1.04 -3.93 -14.69
CA ILE A 687 -0.77 -3.14 -15.88
C ILE A 687 -0.84 -3.97 -17.17
N LEU A 688 -0.33 -5.21 -17.17
CA LEU A 688 -0.42 -6.12 -18.33
C LEU A 688 -1.87 -6.52 -18.62
N THR A 689 -2.65 -6.76 -17.58
CA THR A 689 -4.09 -7.05 -17.70
C THR A 689 -4.83 -5.84 -18.30
N LYS A 690 -4.55 -4.63 -17.82
CA LYS A 690 -5.15 -3.39 -18.34
C LYS A 690 -4.88 -3.17 -19.82
N VAL A 691 -3.64 -3.28 -20.26
CA VAL A 691 -3.30 -3.05 -21.68
C VAL A 691 -3.86 -4.14 -22.60
N SER A 692 -4.06 -5.34 -22.09
CA SER A 692 -4.61 -6.46 -22.88
C SER A 692 -6.14 -6.58 -22.83
N GLN A 693 -6.84 -5.67 -22.13
CA GLN A 693 -8.30 -5.73 -21.96
C GLN A 693 -9.09 -5.72 -23.27
N CYS A 694 -8.59 -4.99 -24.27
CA CYS A 694 -9.23 -4.87 -25.59
C CYS A 694 -9.02 -6.11 -26.47
N ASN A 695 -8.24 -7.09 -26.05
CA ASN A 695 -7.99 -8.29 -26.82
C ASN A 695 -9.23 -9.20 -26.82
N ARG A 696 -9.85 -9.36 -27.96
CA ARG A 696 -11.05 -10.20 -28.16
C ARG A 696 -10.78 -11.71 -27.98
N LYS A 697 -9.51 -12.12 -27.97
CA LYS A 697 -9.09 -13.52 -27.86
C LYS A 697 -8.73 -13.90 -26.40
N ARG A 698 -9.09 -13.09 -25.41
CA ARG A 698 -8.79 -13.41 -24.01
C ARG A 698 -9.41 -14.74 -23.58
N LEU A 699 -8.67 -15.46 -22.76
CA LEU A 699 -9.13 -16.71 -22.18
C LEU A 699 -10.16 -16.46 -21.08
N SER A 700 -11.13 -17.34 -20.96
CA SER A 700 -12.09 -17.38 -19.87
C SER A 700 -11.59 -18.19 -18.66
N THR A 701 -10.70 -19.18 -18.94
CA THR A 701 -10.13 -20.07 -17.92
C THR A 701 -8.63 -20.26 -18.15
N TYR A 702 -7.90 -20.54 -17.08
CA TYR A 702 -6.46 -20.78 -17.12
C TYR A 702 -6.05 -21.89 -16.14
N HIS A 703 -4.79 -22.31 -16.16
CA HIS A 703 -4.21 -23.21 -15.18
C HIS A 703 -3.37 -22.42 -14.18
N PRO A 704 -3.70 -22.43 -12.87
CA PRO A 704 -2.94 -21.70 -11.86
C PRO A 704 -1.55 -22.28 -11.60
N SER A 705 -1.31 -23.52 -12.01
CA SER A 705 0.01 -24.19 -11.89
C SER A 705 0.64 -24.40 -13.27
N ALA A 706 1.94 -24.67 -13.28
CA ALA A 706 2.68 -24.99 -14.51
C ALA A 706 2.43 -26.42 -15.00
N TYR A 707 2.56 -26.63 -16.30
CA TYR A 707 2.63 -27.94 -16.91
C TYR A 707 4.03 -28.52 -16.72
N LEU A 708 4.15 -29.56 -15.89
CA LEU A 708 5.43 -30.19 -15.54
C LEU A 708 5.27 -31.72 -15.54
N ASN A 709 6.31 -32.42 -15.99
CA ASN A 709 6.37 -33.88 -15.99
C ASN A 709 5.21 -34.58 -16.75
N GLY A 710 4.67 -33.92 -17.80
CA GLY A 710 3.62 -34.48 -18.64
C GLY A 710 2.19 -34.29 -18.11
N HIS A 711 1.99 -33.43 -17.11
CA HIS A 711 0.66 -33.10 -16.60
C HIS A 711 0.62 -31.70 -15.98
N TRP A 712 -0.56 -31.13 -15.88
CA TRP A 712 -0.82 -29.90 -15.12
C TRP A 712 -0.83 -30.21 -13.63
N LEU A 713 -0.09 -29.44 -12.82
CA LEU A 713 -0.02 -29.71 -11.38
C LEU A 713 -1.35 -29.43 -10.66
N CYS A 714 -2.13 -28.45 -11.11
CA CYS A 714 -3.41 -28.05 -10.51
C CYS A 714 -4.54 -29.08 -10.70
N CYS A 715 -4.70 -29.63 -11.90
CA CYS A 715 -5.84 -30.50 -12.25
C CYS A 715 -5.43 -31.91 -12.71
N LYS A 716 -4.13 -32.19 -12.76
CA LYS A 716 -3.53 -33.46 -13.16
C LYS A 716 -3.85 -33.93 -14.59
N LEU A 717 -4.43 -33.08 -15.43
CA LEU A 717 -4.67 -33.38 -16.84
C LEU A 717 -3.33 -33.53 -17.59
N SER A 718 -3.25 -34.54 -18.44
CA SER A 718 -2.01 -34.90 -19.16
C SER A 718 -1.85 -34.17 -20.48
N ALA A 719 -2.91 -33.63 -21.08
CA ALA A 719 -2.83 -32.86 -22.31
C ALA A 719 -2.36 -31.43 -21.99
N ASP A 720 -1.29 -30.97 -22.65
CA ASP A 720 -0.78 -29.60 -22.51
C ASP A 720 -1.76 -28.55 -23.08
N THR A 721 -2.64 -28.97 -23.99
CA THR A 721 -3.73 -28.17 -24.59
C THR A 721 -5.05 -28.27 -23.81
N ALA A 722 -5.06 -28.92 -22.65
CA ALA A 722 -6.27 -29.04 -21.83
C ALA A 722 -6.85 -27.65 -21.48
N PRO A 723 -8.18 -27.50 -21.44
CA PRO A 723 -8.80 -26.25 -21.04
C PRO A 723 -8.46 -25.92 -19.57
N GLY A 724 -8.29 -24.61 -19.28
CA GLY A 724 -7.98 -24.15 -17.93
C GLY A 724 -9.02 -24.59 -16.91
N CYS A 725 -8.58 -24.89 -15.69
CA CYS A 725 -9.42 -25.38 -14.60
C CYS A 725 -9.90 -24.25 -13.65
N THR A 726 -9.41 -23.04 -13.83
CA THR A 726 -9.72 -21.87 -12.99
C THR A 726 -10.18 -20.73 -13.86
N PRO A 727 -11.25 -19.99 -13.49
CA PRO A 727 -11.66 -18.79 -14.22
C PRO A 727 -10.57 -17.74 -14.18
N CYS A 728 -10.31 -17.09 -15.34
CA CYS A 728 -9.45 -15.93 -15.39
C CYS A 728 -10.03 -14.79 -14.57
N THR A 729 -9.16 -14.01 -13.94
CA THR A 729 -9.57 -12.79 -13.24
C THR A 729 -10.22 -11.86 -14.26
N GLY A 730 -11.53 -11.70 -14.18
CA GLY A 730 -12.33 -10.97 -15.15
C GLY A 730 -11.83 -9.55 -15.34
N GLY A 731 -11.48 -9.20 -16.56
CA GLY A 731 -11.15 -7.82 -16.90
C GLY A 731 -12.37 -6.93 -16.67
N LEU A 732 -12.19 -5.82 -15.98
CA LEU A 732 -13.16 -4.74 -15.94
C LEU A 732 -13.49 -4.26 -17.37
N PRO A 733 -14.69 -3.70 -17.61
CA PRO A 733 -15.05 -3.17 -18.93
C PRO A 733 -14.00 -2.21 -19.48
N ALA A 734 -13.79 -2.24 -20.81
CA ALA A 734 -12.72 -1.50 -21.51
C ALA A 734 -12.68 0.03 -21.26
N ASN A 735 -13.73 0.60 -20.65
CA ASN A 735 -13.84 2.03 -20.38
C ASN A 735 -13.22 2.48 -19.05
N ILE A 736 -12.72 1.54 -18.23
CA ILE A 736 -12.20 1.87 -16.90
C ILE A 736 -10.68 1.71 -16.92
N GLN A 737 -9.99 2.83 -17.09
CA GLN A 737 -8.53 2.90 -17.00
C GLN A 737 -8.04 2.79 -15.53
N LEU A 738 -8.96 2.73 -14.57
CA LEU A 738 -8.68 2.75 -13.14
C LEU A 738 -9.20 1.46 -12.50
N ASP A 739 -8.36 0.84 -11.69
CA ASP A 739 -8.73 -0.28 -10.83
C ASP A 739 -9.50 0.26 -9.61
N VAL A 740 -10.78 0.53 -9.81
CA VAL A 740 -11.68 1.06 -8.78
C VAL A 740 -12.80 0.05 -8.55
N ASP A 741 -12.95 -0.37 -7.31
CA ASP A 741 -14.07 -1.18 -6.85
C ASP A 741 -15.14 -0.26 -6.24
N GLY A 742 -16.30 -0.16 -6.90
CA GLY A 742 -17.38 0.75 -6.47
C GLY A 742 -17.94 0.40 -5.09
N ASP A 743 -18.00 -0.85 -4.72
CA ASP A 743 -18.47 -1.28 -3.40
C ASP A 743 -17.46 -0.92 -2.31
N ARG A 744 -16.16 -1.09 -2.60
CA ARG A 744 -15.08 -0.67 -1.68
C ARG A 744 -15.11 0.83 -1.42
N GLU A 745 -15.30 1.62 -2.46
CA GLU A 745 -15.38 3.08 -2.29
C GLU A 745 -16.65 3.49 -1.52
N THR A 746 -17.76 2.78 -1.73
CA THR A 746 -19.00 2.99 -0.94
C THR A 746 -18.77 2.57 0.52
N GLU A 747 -18.05 1.50 0.78
CA GLU A 747 -17.64 1.09 2.14
C GLU A 747 -16.80 2.17 2.83
N ARG A 748 -15.85 2.77 2.14
CA ARG A 748 -15.03 3.88 2.66
C ARG A 748 -15.88 5.10 2.98
N ILE A 749 -16.84 5.43 2.12
CA ILE A 749 -17.80 6.53 2.36
C ILE A 749 -18.69 6.22 3.57
N TYR A 750 -19.19 4.99 3.69
CA TYR A 750 -19.91 4.53 4.87
C TYR A 750 -19.07 4.72 6.15
N SER A 751 -17.81 4.32 6.13
CA SER A 751 -16.89 4.46 7.26
C SER A 751 -16.71 5.92 7.68
N LEU A 752 -16.61 6.84 6.72
CA LEU A 752 -16.56 8.27 6.99
C LEU A 752 -17.86 8.77 7.64
N TYR A 753 -19.02 8.42 7.09
CA TYR A 753 -20.30 8.80 7.68
C TYR A 753 -20.48 8.24 9.10
N SER A 754 -20.09 6.99 9.33
CA SER A 754 -20.13 6.37 10.67
C SER A 754 -19.22 7.11 11.65
N THR A 755 -17.99 7.46 11.21
CA THR A 755 -17.04 8.23 12.02
C THR A 755 -17.58 9.61 12.41
N TYR A 756 -18.26 10.28 11.49
CA TYR A 756 -18.81 11.63 11.69
C TYR A 756 -20.32 11.65 12.00
N MET A 757 -20.88 10.53 12.44
CA MET A 757 -22.32 10.40 12.72
C MET A 757 -22.85 11.50 13.66
N ALA A 758 -22.07 11.86 14.69
CA ALA A 758 -22.45 12.94 15.62
C ALA A 758 -22.63 14.29 14.92
N LYS A 759 -21.83 14.58 13.88
CA LYS A 759 -21.98 15.81 13.07
C LYS A 759 -23.17 15.73 12.13
N LEU A 760 -23.46 14.54 11.56
CA LEU A 760 -24.69 14.33 10.76
C LEU A 760 -25.95 14.59 11.58
N VAL A 761 -26.00 14.09 12.80
CA VAL A 761 -27.13 14.31 13.70
C VAL A 761 -27.28 15.79 14.05
N LYS A 762 -26.19 16.48 14.38
CA LYS A 762 -26.20 17.95 14.61
C LYS A 762 -26.69 18.71 13.40
N MET A 763 -26.23 18.35 12.21
CA MET A 763 -26.70 18.97 10.97
C MET A 763 -28.20 18.72 10.73
N GLN A 764 -28.70 17.52 11.05
CA GLN A 764 -30.12 17.18 10.98
C GLN A 764 -30.94 17.99 11.98
N GLU A 765 -30.46 18.15 13.20
CA GLU A 765 -31.10 18.99 14.23
C GLU A 765 -31.16 20.45 13.78
N ALA A 766 -30.08 20.98 13.21
CA ALA A 766 -30.04 22.32 12.64
C ALA A 766 -31.11 22.52 11.55
N CYS A 767 -31.31 21.53 10.67
CA CYS A 767 -32.35 21.58 9.63
C CYS A 767 -33.77 21.47 10.18
N GLY A 768 -33.97 20.74 11.31
CA GLY A 768 -35.28 20.46 11.89
C GLY A 768 -35.86 21.60 12.74
N SER A 769 -35.05 22.57 13.17
CA SER A 769 -35.48 23.66 14.03
C SER A 769 -35.84 24.90 13.22
N LYS A 770 -37.14 25.28 13.22
CA LYS A 770 -37.59 26.54 12.59
C LYS A 770 -36.94 27.79 13.19
N SER A 771 -36.65 27.80 14.47
CA SER A 771 -35.95 28.90 15.17
C SER A 771 -34.54 29.17 14.67
N VAL A 772 -33.90 28.18 14.09
CA VAL A 772 -32.55 28.30 13.53
C VAL A 772 -32.49 29.20 12.28
N TYR A 773 -33.60 29.37 11.59
CA TYR A 773 -33.67 30.11 10.32
C TYR A 773 -34.22 31.53 10.46
N ASP A 774 -34.92 31.84 11.55
CA ASP A 774 -35.65 33.10 11.70
C ASP A 774 -35.00 34.10 12.67
N GLY A 775 -33.79 33.86 13.21
CA GLY A 775 -33.22 34.70 14.24
C GLY A 775 -31.69 34.64 14.43
N PRO A 776 -31.16 35.42 15.39
CA PRO A 776 -29.73 35.51 15.66
C PRO A 776 -29.06 34.23 16.16
N GLU A 777 -29.82 33.18 16.49
CA GLU A 777 -29.31 31.86 16.85
C GLU A 777 -28.64 31.10 15.68
N GLN A 778 -28.78 31.62 14.44
CA GLN A 778 -28.08 31.11 13.26
C GLN A 778 -26.56 31.11 13.40
N GLU A 779 -25.97 31.98 14.25
CA GLU A 779 -24.54 32.05 14.45
C GLU A 779 -23.97 30.79 15.14
N GLU A 780 -24.70 30.12 16.00
CA GLU A 780 -24.26 28.90 16.67
C GLU A 780 -24.23 27.66 15.74
N TYR A 781 -25.01 27.65 14.66
CA TYR A 781 -25.10 26.57 13.68
C TYR A 781 -24.44 26.91 12.33
N SER A 782 -23.75 28.03 12.23
CA SER A 782 -23.11 28.56 11.01
C SER A 782 -21.92 27.74 10.49
N THR A 783 -21.62 26.61 11.10
CA THR A 783 -20.54 25.72 10.67
C THR A 783 -20.87 24.89 9.42
N PHE A 784 -22.15 24.80 9.05
CA PHE A 784 -22.61 24.02 7.91
C PHE A 784 -23.20 24.93 6.81
N VAL A 785 -22.95 24.54 5.54
CA VAL A 785 -23.62 25.18 4.40
C VAL A 785 -24.98 24.50 4.19
N ILE A 786 -26.05 25.20 4.55
CA ILE A 786 -27.42 24.75 4.43
C ILE A 786 -28.21 25.80 3.62
N ASP A 787 -28.41 25.56 2.32
CA ASP A 787 -29.14 26.48 1.44
C ASP A 787 -30.64 26.18 1.46
N ASP A 788 -31.02 24.91 1.55
CA ASP A 788 -32.39 24.45 1.69
C ASP A 788 -32.50 23.44 2.84
N PRO A 789 -33.08 23.86 3.97
CA PRO A 789 -33.21 23.01 5.16
C PRO A 789 -34.09 21.78 4.95
N GLN A 790 -35.16 21.91 4.17
CA GLN A 790 -36.06 20.79 3.97
C GLN A 790 -35.45 19.68 3.14
N GLU A 791 -34.79 20.04 2.02
CA GLU A 791 -34.11 19.05 1.18
C GLU A 791 -32.89 18.48 1.90
N THR A 792 -32.15 19.29 2.65
CA THR A 792 -31.02 18.79 3.45
C THR A 792 -31.47 17.82 4.54
N TYR A 793 -32.56 18.14 5.24
CA TYR A 793 -33.12 17.25 6.26
C TYR A 793 -33.58 15.90 5.66
N LYS A 794 -34.24 15.93 4.52
CA LYS A 794 -34.70 14.75 3.80
C LYS A 794 -33.53 13.86 3.40
N THR A 795 -32.48 14.44 2.83
CA THR A 795 -31.27 13.72 2.45
C THR A 795 -30.57 13.12 3.68
N LEU A 796 -30.40 13.89 4.75
CA LEU A 796 -29.78 13.42 5.99
C LEU A 796 -30.53 12.23 6.59
N ARG A 797 -31.85 12.27 6.58
CA ARG A 797 -32.69 11.16 7.07
C ARG A 797 -32.41 9.86 6.30
N HIS A 798 -32.34 9.94 4.97
CA HIS A 798 -32.05 8.78 4.14
C HIS A 798 -30.60 8.28 4.33
N VAL A 799 -29.63 9.20 4.39
CA VAL A 799 -28.22 8.86 4.61
C VAL A 799 -28.02 8.17 5.97
N ILE A 800 -28.56 8.77 7.02
CA ILE A 800 -28.43 8.20 8.39
C ILE A 800 -29.05 6.80 8.42
N SER A 801 -30.22 6.60 7.83
CA SER A 801 -30.89 5.29 7.75
C SER A 801 -30.02 4.26 6.98
N ALA A 802 -29.47 4.64 5.83
CA ALA A 802 -28.63 3.76 5.04
C ALA A 802 -27.33 3.38 5.77
N VAL A 803 -26.71 4.35 6.44
CA VAL A 803 -25.48 4.13 7.24
C VAL A 803 -25.77 3.21 8.43
N GLN A 804 -26.87 3.43 9.15
CA GLN A 804 -27.25 2.57 10.28
C GLN A 804 -27.55 1.12 9.83
N THR A 805 -28.13 0.94 8.65
CA THR A 805 -28.37 -0.40 8.09
C THR A 805 -27.05 -1.12 7.80
N LEU A 806 -26.06 -0.45 7.21
CA LEU A 806 -24.73 -1.00 6.99
C LEU A 806 -24.01 -1.28 8.30
N GLU A 807 -24.14 -0.40 9.30
CA GLU A 807 -23.54 -0.61 10.63
C GLU A 807 -24.09 -1.88 11.30
N GLN A 808 -25.38 -2.15 11.17
CA GLN A 808 -25.99 -3.40 11.66
C GLN A 808 -25.38 -4.63 10.97
N GLN A 809 -25.12 -4.57 9.66
CA GLN A 809 -24.44 -5.65 8.91
C GLN A 809 -23.03 -5.87 9.43
N HIS A 810 -22.27 -4.79 9.64
CA HIS A 810 -20.91 -4.87 10.21
C HIS A 810 -20.92 -5.48 11.62
N MET A 811 -21.86 -5.08 12.48
CA MET A 811 -22.01 -5.63 13.82
C MET A 811 -22.36 -7.12 13.78
N GLN A 812 -23.28 -7.51 12.89
CA GLN A 812 -23.64 -8.91 12.73
C GLN A 812 -22.45 -9.74 12.25
N TYR A 813 -21.73 -9.27 11.24
CA TYR A 813 -20.51 -9.93 10.76
C TYR A 813 -19.47 -10.10 11.86
N LYS A 814 -19.20 -9.04 12.64
CA LYS A 814 -18.25 -9.10 13.77
C LYS A 814 -18.68 -10.13 14.81
N ARG A 815 -19.98 -10.21 15.14
CA ARG A 815 -20.50 -11.20 16.08
C ARG A 815 -20.35 -12.63 15.56
N ASP A 816 -20.64 -12.85 14.28
CA ASP A 816 -20.57 -14.17 13.67
C ASP A 816 -19.10 -14.60 13.51
N LYS A 817 -18.21 -13.71 13.13
CA LYS A 817 -16.76 -13.94 13.09
C LYS A 817 -16.25 -14.29 14.49
N PHE A 818 -16.62 -13.53 15.51
CA PHE A 818 -16.24 -13.81 16.90
C PHE A 818 -16.74 -15.16 17.39
N ARG A 819 -17.97 -15.56 17.02
CA ARG A 819 -18.53 -16.88 17.37
C ARG A 819 -17.82 -18.04 16.67
N LYS A 820 -17.38 -17.85 15.42
CA LYS A 820 -16.71 -18.87 14.61
C LYS A 820 -15.24 -19.01 14.95
N THR A 821 -14.58 -17.94 15.40
CA THR A 821 -13.15 -17.92 15.70
C THR A 821 -12.89 -18.44 17.10
N LYS A 822 -12.58 -19.74 17.22
CA LYS A 822 -12.11 -20.34 18.46
C LYS A 822 -10.59 -20.33 18.47
N TYR A 823 -10.01 -19.96 19.61
CA TYR A 823 -8.57 -20.21 19.85
C TYR A 823 -8.30 -21.70 19.79
N GLY A 824 -7.21 -22.08 19.14
CA GLY A 824 -6.94 -23.46 18.80
C GLY A 824 -7.46 -23.88 17.42
N SER A 825 -8.17 -22.99 16.70
CA SER A 825 -8.51 -23.19 15.30
C SER A 825 -7.32 -22.87 14.38
N GLN A 826 -7.47 -23.18 13.10
CA GLN A 826 -6.49 -22.83 12.08
C GLN A 826 -6.25 -21.31 12.00
N GLU A 827 -7.27 -20.50 12.26
CA GLU A 827 -7.23 -19.03 12.17
C GLU A 827 -6.68 -18.39 13.44
N HIS A 828 -6.92 -19.00 14.60
CA HIS A 828 -6.46 -18.53 15.92
C HIS A 828 -5.78 -19.66 16.70
N PRO A 829 -4.52 -19.95 16.40
CA PRO A 829 -3.74 -20.95 17.11
C PRO A 829 -3.49 -20.56 18.56
N ILE A 830 -3.56 -21.52 19.47
CA ILE A 830 -3.11 -21.35 20.87
C ILE A 830 -1.58 -21.25 20.89
N GLY A 831 -1.04 -20.50 21.85
CA GLY A 831 0.40 -20.31 22.02
C GLY A 831 0.92 -19.00 21.41
N ASP A 832 0.08 -18.28 20.70
CA ASP A 832 0.38 -16.91 20.31
C ASP A 832 0.24 -15.97 21.54
N GLN A 833 1.00 -14.85 21.55
CA GLN A 833 0.87 -13.83 22.62
C GLN A 833 -0.55 -13.24 22.73
N SER A 834 -1.29 -13.25 21.63
CA SER A 834 -2.71 -12.83 21.57
C SER A 834 -3.63 -13.73 22.41
N PHE A 835 -3.26 -14.96 22.72
CA PHE A 835 -4.04 -15.86 23.57
C PHE A 835 -4.22 -15.28 24.99
N GLN A 836 -3.21 -14.67 25.55
CA GLN A 836 -3.29 -14.01 26.86
C GLN A 836 -4.29 -12.83 26.86
N CYS A 837 -4.33 -12.08 25.76
CA CYS A 837 -5.30 -10.99 25.57
C CYS A 837 -6.72 -11.55 25.42
N TYR A 838 -6.90 -12.64 24.70
CA TYR A 838 -8.20 -13.31 24.54
C TYR A 838 -8.76 -13.82 25.88
N ILE A 839 -7.97 -14.47 26.70
CA ILE A 839 -8.38 -14.94 28.04
C ILE A 839 -8.81 -13.76 28.93
N ARG A 840 -8.09 -12.63 28.89
CA ARG A 840 -8.48 -11.41 29.62
C ARG A 840 -9.83 -10.87 29.14
N GLN A 841 -10.04 -10.78 27.84
CA GLN A 841 -11.30 -10.32 27.25
C GLN A 841 -12.50 -11.22 27.60
N GLN A 842 -12.30 -12.55 27.66
CA GLN A 842 -13.34 -13.46 28.11
C GLN A 842 -13.67 -13.30 29.60
N SER A 843 -12.68 -13.06 30.45
CA SER A 843 -12.90 -12.83 31.88
C SER A 843 -13.60 -11.48 32.12
N GLU A 844 -13.31 -10.45 31.34
CA GLU A 844 -13.98 -9.15 31.42
C GLU A 844 -15.41 -9.18 30.87
N SER A 845 -15.70 -9.95 29.80
CA SER A 845 -17.04 -10.10 29.27
C SER A 845 -17.96 -10.92 30.15
N SER A 846 -17.44 -11.86 30.97
CA SER A 846 -18.23 -12.61 31.95
C SER A 846 -18.62 -11.76 33.15
N THR A 847 -17.93 -10.67 33.44
CA THR A 847 -18.25 -9.76 34.56
C THR A 847 -19.38 -8.77 34.22
N TYR A 848 -19.78 -8.64 32.95
CA TYR A 848 -20.89 -7.79 32.51
C TYR A 848 -22.20 -8.54 32.25
N SER A 849 -22.28 -9.83 32.59
CA SER A 849 -23.48 -10.69 32.42
C SER A 849 -24.13 -11.06 33.74
N ILE A 850 -24.11 -10.19 34.76
CA ILE A 850 -24.89 -10.31 35.99
C ILE A 850 -25.76 -9.07 36.12
#